data_63c703aad24eba7ffefa5c3a290f6f46
#
_entry.id   63c703aad24eba7ffefa5c3a290f6f46
#
_cell.length_a   1.000
_cell.length_b   1.000
_cell.length_c   1.000
_cell.angle_alpha   90.00
_cell.angle_beta   90.00
_cell.angle_gamma   90.00
#
_symmetry.space_group_name_H-M   'P 1'
#
loop_
_entity.id
_entity.type
_entity.pdbx_description
1 polymer ?
#
loop_
_entity_poly.entity_id
_entity_poly.type
_entity_poly.pdbx_seq_one_letter_code
_entity_poly.pdbx_strand_id
1 'polypeptide(L)'
;TRVFEMSQRSDGFVHKLALVFDIAGIIDIFSLDGTQAELWAELTDGDGVVVERALRVTLTLGNPDDLPEPDTEDIPAGEIGCVGCHRPLDQTGKRHGIEDAHPWASLTCTDCHGGNPAAFTRQEAHVVPTAGPSLLRRLTADALDLADETYLRFINPGDLRVAHKGCGGSNPASNGGSCHQETVEKVKFSVMATYAGHYTLPRFLAGTQDRAHTHAAVDVVNESFNPATAPPGSVGQLLALREPDPAIERSSIGACIDVYLPKSCPTCHLNDFGPNNAAGNYRSSGCTACHMLYSDDGISASADPVISKDFPPHPRRHTLTSKITTEQCSRCHFQGGRIGLAYQGIREGGFSEDKTPPNGVTLGREMHAHGVDYYFTDEDNTNDHDETPPDLHATAGMACIDCHVGSDVHGDGNIYGSERYQVGIRCEDCHGTVRDAVTATAEGHFVNSAGSRLKRLRRDADGRMRLSLANSDQELNVPQIYTILQSGVNDAMHEAMGVDENGFSHTDRLECYTCHTSWRQTCFGCHVTVDDSRTARNLTTGLDSQGAIAVSRDDYSLDFFAIGMNHRGKISPLCSSMSLFMSYIDPAGQEQYRDRVRTSSDGRTGFGWNPFHHHTVSRVPQNCDTCHPVKPGAGPDNQSRLSETYGFGNGRFLSEDGEGVVRDLSAFLDSKGELIGEFPHPETGPVPAELRQRALSTEVVPHPRQQR
;
A
#
# COMPACT_ATOMS: atom_id res chain seq x y z
N THR A 1 2.73 3.53 42.05
CA THR A 1 4.08 3.51 41.42
C THR A 1 4.06 4.39 40.19
N ARG A 2 4.87 5.43 40.10
CA ARG A 2 5.07 6.22 38.87
C ARG A 2 6.46 5.89 38.32
N VAL A 3 6.52 5.68 37.02
CA VAL A 3 7.76 5.47 36.25
C VAL A 3 8.15 6.79 35.60
N PHE A 4 9.34 7.27 35.87
CA PHE A 4 9.96 8.40 35.19
C PHE A 4 11.04 7.84 34.25
N GLU A 5 10.94 8.12 32.96
CA GLU A 5 12.00 7.81 32.03
C GLU A 5 12.87 9.05 31.82
N MET A 6 14.15 8.90 31.99
CA MET A 6 15.15 9.91 31.64
C MET A 6 16.01 9.36 30.51
N SER A 7 16.20 10.16 29.48
CA SER A 7 17.17 9.88 28.42
C SER A 7 18.31 10.90 28.46
N GLN A 8 19.54 10.42 28.43
CA GLN A 8 20.73 11.26 28.25
C GLN A 8 21.48 10.79 27.00
N ARG A 9 21.82 11.70 26.10
CA ARG A 9 22.76 11.43 25.01
C ARG A 9 24.18 11.70 25.50
N SER A 10 25.03 10.70 25.46
CA SER A 10 26.48 10.86 25.45
C SER A 10 27.07 9.86 24.44
N ASP A 11 27.90 10.31 23.57
CA ASP A 11 28.69 9.51 22.61
C ASP A 11 27.87 8.63 21.62
N GLY A 12 26.73 9.13 21.18
CA GLY A 12 25.90 8.44 20.19
C GLY A 12 25.01 7.31 20.73
N PHE A 13 25.08 6.99 22.00
CA PHE A 13 24.23 5.97 22.64
C PHE A 13 23.14 6.60 23.50
N VAL A 14 21.93 6.06 23.42
CA VAL A 14 20.80 6.43 24.29
C VAL A 14 20.72 5.42 25.41
N HIS A 15 21.06 5.85 26.61
CA HIS A 15 20.82 5.05 27.80
C HIS A 15 19.48 5.43 28.42
N LYS A 16 18.57 4.48 28.55
CA LYS A 16 17.28 4.66 29.25
C LYS A 16 17.44 4.22 30.69
N LEU A 17 17.19 5.14 31.61
CA LEU A 17 17.08 4.84 33.05
C LEU A 17 15.60 4.98 33.44
N ALA A 18 14.98 3.88 33.85
CA ALA A 18 13.64 3.89 34.42
C ALA A 18 13.76 3.86 35.97
N LEU A 19 13.30 4.93 36.61
CA LEU A 19 13.22 4.98 38.06
C LEU A 19 11.78 4.65 38.48
N VAL A 20 11.64 3.60 39.30
CA VAL A 20 10.35 3.17 39.82
C VAL A 20 10.27 3.59 41.28
N PHE A 21 9.35 4.49 41.60
CA PHE A 21 9.10 4.90 42.99
C PHE A 21 7.80 4.25 43.50
N ASP A 22 7.85 3.71 44.70
CA ASP A 22 6.64 3.31 45.42
C ASP A 22 6.00 4.55 46.09
N ILE A 23 4.88 4.99 45.58
CA ILE A 23 4.17 6.19 46.06
C ILE A 23 3.67 6.00 47.48
N ALA A 24 3.35 4.78 47.91
CA ALA A 24 2.89 4.52 49.30
C ALA A 24 3.96 4.86 50.33
N GLY A 25 5.25 4.58 50.02
CA GLY A 25 6.37 4.97 50.87
C GLY A 25 6.67 6.47 50.86
N ILE A 26 6.27 7.17 49.82
CA ILE A 26 6.47 8.62 49.66
C ILE A 26 5.41 9.40 50.44
N ILE A 27 4.18 8.91 50.51
CA ILE A 27 3.08 9.58 51.22
C ILE A 27 3.37 9.70 52.72
N ASP A 28 4.04 8.74 53.32
CA ASP A 28 4.46 8.81 54.74
C ASP A 28 5.56 9.85 55.01
N ILE A 29 6.31 10.24 53.98
CA ILE A 29 7.31 11.32 54.06
C ILE A 29 6.68 12.71 53.94
N PHE A 30 5.53 12.81 53.22
CA PHE A 30 4.86 14.06 52.90
C PHE A 30 3.74 14.47 53.89
N SER A 31 3.67 13.87 55.06
CA SER A 31 2.80 14.37 56.16
C SER A 31 3.30 15.68 56.80
N LEU A 32 4.18 16.39 56.13
CA LEU A 32 4.76 17.65 56.56
C LEU A 32 4.15 18.81 55.76
N ASP A 33 3.39 19.55 56.51
CA ASP A 33 2.74 20.84 56.25
C ASP A 33 3.49 21.74 55.24
N GLY A 34 2.89 21.93 54.04
CA GLY A 34 3.10 23.11 53.18
C GLY A 34 4.49 23.36 52.60
N THR A 35 5.39 22.42 52.49
CA THR A 35 6.77 22.62 52.07
C THR A 35 7.18 21.88 50.81
N GLN A 36 8.16 22.44 50.13
CA GLN A 36 8.79 21.84 48.94
C GLN A 36 9.62 20.61 49.35
N ALA A 37 9.43 19.48 48.66
CA ALA A 37 10.27 18.30 48.85
C ALA A 37 11.31 18.22 47.76
N GLU A 38 12.56 17.97 48.10
CA GLU A 38 13.65 17.73 47.16
C GLU A 38 13.98 16.24 47.13
N LEU A 39 13.94 15.66 45.94
CA LEU A 39 14.38 14.28 45.69
C LEU A 39 15.79 14.28 45.12
N TRP A 40 16.64 13.50 45.75
CA TRP A 40 18.02 13.25 45.31
C TRP A 40 18.15 11.83 44.81
N ALA A 41 18.77 11.62 43.64
CA ALA A 41 19.13 10.29 43.16
C ALA A 41 20.65 10.15 43.07
N GLU A 42 21.20 9.13 43.68
CA GLU A 42 22.57 8.71 43.47
C GLU A 42 22.64 7.64 42.39
N LEU A 43 23.48 7.84 41.41
CA LEU A 43 23.79 6.86 40.36
C LEU A 43 25.14 6.23 40.69
N THR A 44 25.15 4.90 40.80
CA THR A 44 26.38 4.12 40.86
C THR A 44 26.68 3.48 39.52
N ASP A 45 27.93 3.50 39.08
CA ASP A 45 28.34 2.73 37.89
C ASP A 45 28.41 1.23 38.17
N GLY A 46 28.70 0.42 37.16
CA GLY A 46 28.77 -1.04 37.26
C GLY A 46 29.85 -1.57 38.21
N ASP A 47 30.77 -0.71 38.67
CA ASP A 47 31.85 -1.02 39.61
C ASP A 47 31.55 -0.50 41.03
N GLY A 48 30.35 0.06 41.26
CA GLY A 48 29.91 0.55 42.56
C GLY A 48 30.46 1.94 42.93
N VAL A 49 31.03 2.67 42.00
CA VAL A 49 31.50 4.03 42.20
C VAL A 49 30.34 4.99 42.02
N VAL A 50 30.05 5.80 43.03
CA VAL A 50 29.02 6.85 42.97
C VAL A 50 29.44 7.92 41.98
N VAL A 51 28.79 7.98 40.84
CA VAL A 51 28.91 9.09 39.91
C VAL A 51 27.89 10.14 40.32
N GLU A 52 28.36 11.14 41.06
CA GLU A 52 27.53 12.24 41.54
C GLU A 52 26.96 13.01 40.37
N ARG A 53 25.69 12.74 40.00
CA ARG A 53 24.82 13.68 39.29
C ARG A 53 23.52 13.80 40.05
N ALA A 54 23.46 14.83 40.88
CA ALA A 54 22.25 15.17 41.63
C ALA A 54 21.17 15.69 40.64
N LEU A 55 20.09 14.96 40.53
CA LEU A 55 18.88 15.47 39.90
C LEU A 55 18.04 16.14 40.99
N ARG A 56 17.89 17.45 40.91
CA ARG A 56 17.02 18.19 41.82
C ARG A 56 15.62 18.30 41.21
N VAL A 57 14.66 17.59 41.77
CA VAL A 57 13.25 17.74 41.43
C VAL A 57 12.54 18.43 42.60
N THR A 58 12.05 19.63 42.35
CA THR A 58 11.24 20.34 43.32
C THR A 58 9.78 19.99 43.09
N LEU A 59 9.16 19.32 44.07
CA LEU A 59 7.72 19.05 44.06
C LEU A 59 7.04 20.11 44.92
N THR A 60 6.17 20.91 44.35
CA THR A 60 5.30 21.84 45.10
C THR A 60 3.95 21.16 45.29
N LEU A 61 3.60 20.87 46.52
CA LEU A 61 2.29 20.34 46.88
C LEU A 61 1.35 21.54 47.06
N GLY A 62 0.34 21.67 46.20
CA GLY A 62 -0.79 22.57 46.42
C GLY A 62 -1.75 21.95 47.45
N ASN A 63 -2.47 22.82 48.13
CA ASN A 63 -3.57 22.38 49.00
C ASN A 63 -4.64 21.70 48.11
N PRO A 64 -5.09 20.47 48.43
CA PRO A 64 -6.11 19.76 47.69
C PRO A 64 -7.42 20.57 47.50
N ASP A 65 -7.69 21.45 48.46
CA ASP A 65 -8.90 22.33 48.46
C ASP A 65 -8.77 23.54 47.52
N ASP A 66 -7.55 23.84 47.02
CA ASP A 66 -7.28 24.91 46.04
C ASP A 66 -7.27 24.44 44.59
N LEU A 67 -7.46 23.16 44.32
CA LEU A 67 -7.61 22.67 42.99
C LEU A 67 -9.00 23.01 42.46
N PRO A 68 -9.11 23.65 41.28
CA PRO A 68 -10.41 23.86 40.65
C PRO A 68 -11.11 22.50 40.50
N GLU A 69 -12.41 22.48 40.81
CA GLU A 69 -13.19 21.26 40.55
C GLU A 69 -12.95 20.83 39.09
N PRO A 70 -12.68 19.54 38.85
CA PRO A 70 -12.45 19.10 37.49
C PRO A 70 -13.67 19.39 36.63
N ASP A 71 -13.44 20.00 35.49
CA ASP A 71 -14.48 20.19 34.48
C ASP A 71 -14.93 18.79 34.00
N THR A 72 -16.02 18.32 34.58
CA THR A 72 -16.60 17.02 34.33
C THR A 72 -17.69 17.06 33.25
N GLU A 73 -18.05 18.27 32.77
CA GLU A 73 -19.15 18.41 31.79
C GLU A 73 -18.83 17.76 30.46
N ASP A 74 -17.54 17.63 30.07
CA ASP A 74 -17.10 17.02 28.83
C ASP A 74 -16.61 15.55 28.96
N ILE A 75 -16.71 14.97 30.17
CA ILE A 75 -16.30 13.56 30.36
C ILE A 75 -17.53 12.67 30.34
N PRO A 76 -17.62 11.71 29.40
CA PRO A 76 -18.64 10.68 29.47
C PRO A 76 -18.62 9.98 30.83
N ALA A 77 -19.80 9.76 31.42
CA ALA A 77 -19.90 9.15 32.74
C ALA A 77 -19.16 7.80 32.78
N GLY A 78 -18.16 7.68 33.66
CA GLY A 78 -17.35 6.47 33.81
C GLY A 78 -16.00 6.45 33.10
N GLU A 79 -15.63 7.49 32.32
CA GLU A 79 -14.38 7.55 31.54
C GLU A 79 -13.25 8.33 32.24
N ILE A 80 -13.40 8.68 33.51
CA ILE A 80 -12.46 9.54 34.26
C ILE A 80 -11.03 8.99 34.26
N GLY A 81 -10.87 7.67 34.32
CA GLY A 81 -9.54 7.04 34.34
C GLY A 81 -8.76 7.24 33.03
N CYS A 82 -9.40 7.09 31.89
CA CYS A 82 -8.78 7.27 30.57
C CYS A 82 -8.39 8.74 30.37
N VAL A 83 -9.36 9.66 30.52
CA VAL A 83 -9.12 11.08 30.29
C VAL A 83 -8.20 11.72 31.33
N GLY A 84 -8.10 11.17 32.54
CA GLY A 84 -7.17 11.63 33.55
C GLY A 84 -5.69 11.55 33.12
N CYS A 85 -5.34 10.58 32.29
CA CYS A 85 -3.99 10.40 31.77
C CYS A 85 -3.83 10.94 30.35
N HIS A 86 -4.81 10.67 29.46
CA HIS A 86 -4.72 11.01 28.04
C HIS A 86 -5.25 12.41 27.70
N ARG A 87 -6.06 13.02 28.58
CA ARG A 87 -6.55 14.40 28.48
C ARG A 87 -6.48 15.11 29.84
N PRO A 88 -5.27 15.28 30.40
CA PRO A 88 -5.11 15.92 31.72
C PRO A 88 -5.59 17.36 31.69
N LEU A 89 -5.96 17.86 32.86
CA LEU A 89 -6.24 19.27 33.06
C LEU A 89 -4.95 20.11 33.02
N ASP A 90 -5.00 21.26 32.41
CA ASP A 90 -3.95 22.26 32.51
C ASP A 90 -4.12 23.14 33.78
N GLN A 91 -3.22 24.11 33.94
CA GLN A 91 -3.24 25.01 35.08
C GLN A 91 -4.49 25.90 35.16
N THR A 92 -5.28 25.98 34.09
CA THR A 92 -6.52 26.73 33.99
C THR A 92 -7.75 25.87 34.25
N GLY A 93 -7.58 24.56 34.47
CA GLY A 93 -8.65 23.60 34.64
C GLY A 93 -9.25 23.12 33.33
N LYS A 94 -8.67 23.47 32.18
CA LYS A 94 -9.11 22.99 30.87
C LYS A 94 -8.38 21.71 30.46
N ARG A 95 -9.11 20.77 29.89
CA ARG A 95 -8.53 19.53 29.41
C ARG A 95 -7.81 19.72 28.09
N HIS A 96 -6.57 19.22 28.06
CA HIS A 96 -5.75 19.14 26.86
C HIS A 96 -5.19 17.73 26.75
N GLY A 97 -5.04 17.21 25.52
CA GLY A 97 -4.43 15.92 25.32
C GLY A 97 -4.91 15.26 24.05
N ILE A 98 -5.14 13.96 24.11
CA ILE A 98 -5.50 13.15 22.96
C ILE A 98 -6.72 13.71 22.22
N GLU A 99 -6.63 13.77 20.92
CA GLU A 99 -7.71 14.21 20.05
C GLU A 99 -8.86 13.19 20.08
N ASP A 100 -10.08 13.68 19.90
CA ASP A 100 -11.22 12.81 19.65
C ASP A 100 -11.01 12.03 18.34
N ALA A 101 -11.06 10.72 18.43
CA ALA A 101 -10.88 9.84 17.27
C ALA A 101 -12.05 9.94 16.28
N HIS A 102 -13.24 10.31 16.75
CA HIS A 102 -14.47 10.29 15.97
C HIS A 102 -15.36 11.51 16.29
N PRO A 103 -14.92 12.73 15.98
CA PRO A 103 -15.52 13.98 16.49
C PRO A 103 -16.97 14.23 16.05
N TRP A 104 -17.48 13.44 15.09
CA TRP A 104 -18.88 13.50 14.62
C TRP A 104 -19.82 12.50 15.29
N ALA A 105 -19.32 11.75 16.27
CA ALA A 105 -20.11 10.79 17.02
C ALA A 105 -19.72 10.83 18.51
N SER A 106 -20.72 10.79 19.39
CA SER A 106 -20.50 10.75 20.86
C SER A 106 -20.10 9.32 21.25
N LEU A 107 -18.80 9.02 21.15
CA LEU A 107 -18.22 7.73 21.51
C LEU A 107 -17.27 7.89 22.71
N THR A 108 -17.25 6.89 23.56
CA THR A 108 -16.30 6.79 24.66
C THR A 108 -15.04 6.07 24.21
N CYS A 109 -13.93 6.21 24.94
CA CYS A 109 -12.68 5.49 24.68
C CYS A 109 -12.93 3.97 24.69
N THR A 110 -13.74 3.50 25.63
CA THR A 110 -14.05 2.09 25.83
C THR A 110 -14.99 1.49 24.80
N ASP A 111 -15.78 2.30 24.10
CA ASP A 111 -16.59 1.83 22.97
C ASP A 111 -15.71 1.25 21.86
N CYS A 112 -14.54 1.84 21.65
CA CYS A 112 -13.54 1.35 20.70
C CYS A 112 -12.54 0.40 21.37
N HIS A 113 -11.84 0.85 22.39
CA HIS A 113 -10.68 0.16 22.98
C HIS A 113 -11.00 -0.88 24.06
N GLY A 114 -12.18 -0.81 24.68
CA GLY A 114 -12.42 -1.58 25.91
C GLY A 114 -11.56 -1.06 27.07
N GLY A 115 -11.14 -1.94 27.96
CA GLY A 115 -10.42 -1.56 29.18
C GLY A 115 -11.34 -1.19 30.34
N ASN A 116 -10.79 -0.61 31.40
CA ASN A 116 -11.55 -0.21 32.60
C ASN A 116 -11.49 1.33 32.75
N PRO A 117 -12.54 2.03 32.35
CA PRO A 117 -12.55 3.50 32.38
C PRO A 117 -12.61 4.11 33.79
N ALA A 118 -12.99 3.32 34.80
CA ALA A 118 -13.09 3.78 36.19
C ALA A 118 -11.77 3.68 36.96
N ALA A 119 -10.74 3.05 36.39
CA ALA A 119 -9.48 2.83 37.06
C ALA A 119 -8.55 4.04 36.93
N PHE A 120 -7.75 4.27 37.95
CA PHE A 120 -6.81 5.41 38.06
C PHE A 120 -5.34 5.01 37.85
N THR A 121 -5.07 3.73 37.72
CA THR A 121 -3.71 3.24 37.43
C THR A 121 -3.64 2.62 36.06
N ARG A 122 -2.47 2.71 35.39
CA ARG A 122 -2.24 2.10 34.09
C ARG A 122 -2.54 0.60 34.08
N GLN A 123 -2.17 -0.09 35.16
CA GLN A 123 -2.32 -1.55 35.27
C GLN A 123 -3.79 -1.98 35.34
N GLU A 124 -4.64 -1.17 35.95
CA GLU A 124 -6.08 -1.47 36.11
C GLU A 124 -6.90 -0.95 34.95
N ALA A 125 -6.50 0.17 34.33
CA ALA A 125 -7.20 0.79 33.22
C ALA A 125 -6.97 0.05 31.89
N HIS A 126 -5.75 -0.44 31.69
CA HIS A 126 -5.35 -1.07 30.46
C HIS A 126 -5.59 -2.58 30.47
N VAL A 127 -5.87 -3.13 29.30
CA VAL A 127 -5.88 -4.58 29.11
C VAL A 127 -4.45 -5.10 29.10
N VAL A 128 -4.19 -6.16 29.87
CA VAL A 128 -2.88 -6.81 29.93
C VAL A 128 -2.91 -8.06 29.05
N PRO A 129 -1.94 -8.27 28.16
CA PRO A 129 -1.91 -9.48 27.34
C PRO A 129 -1.70 -10.72 28.22
N THR A 130 -2.41 -11.79 27.89
CA THR A 130 -2.32 -13.08 28.61
C THR A 130 -0.92 -13.71 28.57
N ALA A 131 -0.16 -13.44 27.52
CA ALA A 131 1.24 -13.89 27.38
C ALA A 131 2.26 -13.15 28.27
N GLY A 132 1.81 -12.18 29.08
CA GLY A 132 2.61 -11.49 30.07
C GLY A 132 3.11 -10.09 29.69
N PRO A 133 3.57 -9.30 30.67
CA PRO A 133 3.90 -7.88 30.49
C PRO A 133 5.14 -7.59 29.63
N SER A 134 5.95 -8.59 29.30
CA SER A 134 7.09 -8.43 28.39
C SER A 134 6.68 -8.05 26.97
N LEU A 135 5.48 -8.42 26.55
CA LEU A 135 4.88 -8.03 25.27
C LEU A 135 4.48 -6.55 25.21
N LEU A 136 4.23 -5.91 26.35
CA LEU A 136 3.91 -4.48 26.42
C LEU A 136 5.07 -3.55 25.98
N ARG A 137 6.28 -4.07 25.93
CA ARG A 137 7.48 -3.30 25.55
C ARG A 137 7.80 -3.34 24.06
N ARG A 138 7.16 -4.22 23.32
CA ARG A 138 7.40 -4.38 21.88
C ARG A 138 6.04 -4.43 21.16
N LEU A 139 5.59 -3.32 20.63
CA LEU A 139 4.55 -3.27 19.61
C LEU A 139 5.13 -3.77 18.28
N THR A 140 5.70 -4.96 18.28
CA THR A 140 6.13 -5.63 17.06
C THR A 140 4.98 -6.50 16.58
N ALA A 141 4.93 -6.79 15.30
CA ALA A 141 3.96 -7.73 14.72
C ALA A 141 3.92 -9.04 15.53
N ASP A 142 5.09 -9.52 15.99
CA ASP A 142 5.27 -10.71 16.81
C ASP A 142 4.45 -10.71 18.10
N ALA A 143 4.43 -9.58 18.77
CA ALA A 143 3.71 -9.46 20.04
C ALA A 143 2.20 -9.46 19.84
N LEU A 144 1.75 -8.97 18.70
CA LEU A 144 0.32 -8.80 18.42
C LEU A 144 -0.34 -10.06 17.89
N ASP A 145 0.39 -10.88 17.16
CA ASP A 145 -0.11 -12.18 16.69
C ASP A 145 -0.33 -13.19 17.84
N LEU A 146 0.41 -13.01 18.95
CA LEU A 146 0.25 -13.83 20.16
C LEU A 146 -0.75 -13.22 21.15
N ALA A 147 -1.30 -12.05 20.85
CA ALA A 147 -2.23 -11.36 21.74
C ALA A 147 -3.65 -11.92 21.60
N ASP A 148 -4.38 -11.98 22.72
CA ASP A 148 -5.79 -12.28 22.71
C ASP A 148 -6.61 -11.13 22.06
N GLU A 149 -7.81 -11.43 21.62
CA GLU A 149 -8.70 -10.45 20.96
C GLU A 149 -8.97 -9.20 21.82
N THR A 150 -9.01 -9.35 23.15
CA THR A 150 -9.29 -8.25 24.08
C THR A 150 -8.12 -7.27 24.09
N TYR A 151 -6.90 -7.81 24.11
CA TYR A 151 -5.70 -7.01 24.03
C TYR A 151 -5.49 -6.37 22.65
N LEU A 152 -5.75 -7.12 21.56
CA LEU A 152 -5.71 -6.59 20.20
C LEU A 152 -6.70 -5.42 20.03
N ARG A 153 -7.94 -5.58 20.51
CA ARG A 153 -8.93 -4.51 20.50
C ARG A 153 -8.46 -3.29 21.29
N PHE A 154 -7.83 -3.52 22.44
CA PHE A 154 -7.34 -2.44 23.29
C PHE A 154 -6.26 -1.61 22.58
N ILE A 155 -5.32 -2.27 21.90
CA ILE A 155 -4.24 -1.58 21.17
C ILE A 155 -4.74 -0.97 19.86
N ASN A 156 -5.48 -1.73 19.07
CA ASN A 156 -5.95 -1.33 17.75
C ASN A 156 -7.35 -1.89 17.46
N PRO A 157 -8.40 -1.14 17.82
CA PRO A 157 -9.78 -1.57 17.57
C PRO A 157 -10.15 -1.69 16.09
N GLY A 158 -9.29 -1.18 15.18
CA GLY A 158 -9.45 -1.30 13.73
C GLY A 158 -8.78 -2.53 13.12
N ASP A 159 -8.02 -3.33 13.87
CA ASP A 159 -7.46 -4.59 13.38
C ASP A 159 -8.57 -5.54 12.91
N LEU A 160 -8.44 -6.15 11.72
CA LEU A 160 -9.52 -6.93 11.13
C LEU A 160 -9.95 -8.14 11.97
N ARG A 161 -9.07 -8.66 12.81
CA ARG A 161 -9.38 -9.76 13.73
C ARG A 161 -10.41 -9.36 14.80
N VAL A 162 -10.41 -8.09 15.19
CA VAL A 162 -11.24 -7.53 16.25
C VAL A 162 -12.14 -6.36 15.82
N ALA A 163 -12.06 -5.96 14.55
CA ALA A 163 -12.81 -4.82 14.03
C ALA A 163 -14.34 -4.96 14.22
N HIS A 164 -14.85 -6.17 14.28
CA HIS A 164 -16.26 -6.44 14.58
C HIS A 164 -16.69 -5.99 15.99
N LYS A 165 -15.73 -5.86 16.93
CA LYS A 165 -15.97 -5.37 18.31
C LYS A 165 -15.61 -3.88 18.44
N GLY A 166 -14.73 -3.37 17.59
CA GLY A 166 -14.34 -1.97 17.51
C GLY A 166 -15.18 -1.21 16.48
N CYS A 167 -14.66 -1.03 15.27
CA CYS A 167 -15.31 -0.26 14.19
C CYS A 167 -16.70 -0.81 13.81
N GLY A 168 -16.91 -2.12 13.86
CA GLY A 168 -18.21 -2.80 13.60
C GLY A 168 -19.06 -3.01 14.84
N GLY A 169 -18.61 -2.53 16.01
CA GLY A 169 -19.29 -2.74 17.29
C GLY A 169 -20.68 -2.08 17.38
N SER A 170 -21.29 -2.22 18.53
CA SER A 170 -22.61 -1.62 18.80
C SER A 170 -22.55 -0.12 18.75
N ASN A 171 -23.52 0.50 18.09
CA ASN A 171 -23.67 1.95 18.06
C ASN A 171 -24.48 2.40 19.28
N PRO A 172 -23.90 3.06 20.28
CA PRO A 172 -24.63 3.50 21.47
C PRO A 172 -25.72 4.53 21.17
N ALA A 173 -25.62 5.24 20.04
CA ALA A 173 -26.64 6.22 19.62
C ALA A 173 -27.81 5.59 18.83
N SER A 174 -27.74 4.31 18.46
CA SER A 174 -28.79 3.62 17.74
C SER A 174 -29.29 2.44 18.56
N ASN A 175 -30.59 2.37 18.84
CA ASN A 175 -31.25 1.28 19.59
C ASN A 175 -30.94 -0.13 19.02
N GLY A 176 -29.72 -0.64 19.25
CA GLY A 176 -29.26 -1.95 18.80
C GLY A 176 -28.67 -2.00 17.39
N GLY A 177 -28.41 -0.85 16.74
CA GLY A 177 -27.65 -0.82 15.46
C GLY A 177 -26.15 -0.98 15.67
N SER A 178 -25.47 -1.42 14.63
CA SER A 178 -23.99 -1.45 14.59
C SER A 178 -23.42 -0.20 13.92
N CYS A 179 -22.14 0.08 14.18
CA CYS A 179 -21.44 1.21 13.54
C CYS A 179 -21.12 0.90 12.06
N HIS A 180 -20.02 0.23 11.78
CA HIS A 180 -19.54 -0.07 10.43
C HIS A 180 -19.54 -1.57 10.11
N GLN A 181 -20.42 -2.37 10.70
CA GLN A 181 -20.40 -3.82 10.60
C GLN A 181 -20.43 -4.34 9.15
N GLU A 182 -21.29 -3.78 8.30
CA GLU A 182 -21.38 -4.17 6.89
C GLU A 182 -20.03 -3.96 6.16
N THR A 183 -19.36 -2.86 6.44
CA THR A 183 -18.03 -2.58 5.84
C THR A 183 -16.97 -3.52 6.40
N VAL A 184 -17.00 -3.80 7.71
CA VAL A 184 -16.07 -4.75 8.36
C VAL A 184 -16.23 -6.16 7.79
N GLU A 185 -17.45 -6.60 7.53
CA GLU A 185 -17.73 -7.91 6.93
C GLU A 185 -17.23 -7.97 5.49
N LYS A 186 -17.43 -6.91 4.69
CA LYS A 186 -16.98 -6.87 3.30
C LYS A 186 -15.46 -6.81 3.17
N VAL A 187 -14.80 -5.99 3.98
CA VAL A 187 -13.35 -5.79 3.86
C VAL A 187 -12.54 -7.05 4.12
N LYS A 188 -13.04 -7.99 4.94
CA LYS A 188 -12.40 -9.28 5.18
C LYS A 188 -12.26 -10.14 3.92
N PHE A 189 -13.15 -9.94 2.95
CA PHE A 189 -13.16 -10.66 1.68
C PHE A 189 -12.45 -9.90 0.56
N SER A 190 -12.10 -8.62 0.79
CA SER A 190 -11.46 -7.80 -0.22
C SER A 190 -10.09 -8.36 -0.62
N VAL A 191 -9.65 -8.06 -1.85
CA VAL A 191 -8.31 -8.47 -2.33
C VAL A 191 -7.18 -7.91 -1.49
N MET A 192 -7.37 -6.77 -0.82
CA MET A 192 -6.39 -6.19 0.10
C MET A 192 -6.29 -6.96 1.42
N ALA A 193 -7.36 -7.65 1.84
CA ALA A 193 -7.34 -8.48 3.04
C ALA A 193 -6.91 -9.92 2.74
N THR A 194 -7.16 -10.45 1.54
CA THR A 194 -6.97 -11.88 1.22
C THR A 194 -5.65 -12.20 0.53
N TYR A 195 -5.02 -11.28 -0.20
CA TYR A 195 -3.79 -11.51 -0.97
C TYR A 195 -3.88 -12.55 -2.08
N ALA A 196 -5.05 -12.91 -2.48
CA ALA A 196 -5.28 -13.99 -3.43
C ALA A 196 -4.41 -13.90 -4.69
N GLY A 197 -4.37 -12.74 -5.35
CA GLY A 197 -3.58 -12.51 -6.55
C GLY A 197 -2.07 -12.66 -6.36
N HIS A 198 -1.55 -12.27 -5.19
CA HIS A 198 -0.13 -12.39 -4.86
C HIS A 198 0.33 -13.85 -4.70
N TYR A 199 -0.55 -14.76 -4.32
CA TYR A 199 -0.21 -16.16 -4.16
C TYR A 199 -0.49 -16.99 -5.43
N THR A 200 -1.62 -16.73 -6.07
CA THR A 200 -2.03 -17.47 -7.27
C THR A 200 -0.99 -17.39 -8.38
N LEU A 201 -0.54 -16.18 -8.67
CA LEU A 201 0.35 -15.92 -9.79
C LEU A 201 1.74 -16.57 -9.64
N PRO A 202 2.50 -16.36 -8.56
CA PRO A 202 3.80 -17.00 -8.38
C PRO A 202 3.70 -18.52 -8.33
N ARG A 203 2.65 -19.07 -7.74
CA ARG A 203 2.44 -20.53 -7.64
C ARG A 203 2.17 -21.15 -8.99
N PHE A 204 1.38 -20.51 -9.85
CA PHE A 204 1.22 -20.94 -11.23
C PHE A 204 2.56 -20.92 -11.98
N LEU A 205 3.30 -19.80 -11.90
CA LEU A 205 4.59 -19.64 -12.55
C LEU A 205 5.69 -20.56 -12.01
N ALA A 206 5.50 -21.15 -10.83
CA ALA A 206 6.40 -22.13 -10.23
C ALA A 206 5.90 -23.58 -10.36
N GLY A 207 4.82 -23.82 -11.07
CA GLY A 207 4.28 -25.15 -11.32
C GLY A 207 3.57 -25.81 -10.15
N THR A 208 3.16 -25.06 -9.13
CA THR A 208 2.50 -25.61 -7.92
C THR A 208 0.98 -25.50 -7.94
N GLN A 209 0.40 -24.80 -8.90
CA GLN A 209 -1.05 -24.79 -9.13
C GLN A 209 -1.36 -24.47 -10.59
N ASP A 210 -2.59 -24.74 -11.01
CA ASP A 210 -3.05 -24.38 -12.36
C ASP A 210 -3.37 -22.87 -12.47
N ARG A 211 -3.53 -22.40 -13.70
CA ARG A 211 -3.77 -20.99 -14.01
C ARG A 211 -5.13 -20.49 -13.53
N ALA A 212 -6.13 -21.33 -13.54
CA ALA A 212 -7.53 -20.93 -13.39
C ALA A 212 -7.95 -20.77 -11.94
N HIS A 213 -7.24 -21.36 -10.98
CA HIS A 213 -7.71 -21.52 -9.62
C HIS A 213 -6.88 -20.74 -8.61
N THR A 214 -7.56 -19.94 -7.83
CA THR A 214 -6.99 -19.33 -6.62
C THR A 214 -7.27 -20.26 -5.45
N HIS A 215 -6.22 -20.86 -4.89
CA HIS A 215 -6.35 -21.87 -3.85
C HIS A 215 -5.96 -21.38 -2.46
N ALA A 216 -4.96 -20.52 -2.39
CA ALA A 216 -4.35 -20.15 -1.14
C ALA A 216 -4.15 -18.64 -1.02
N ALA A 217 -4.39 -18.16 0.19
CA ALA A 217 -4.09 -16.80 0.64
C ALA A 217 -4.17 -16.77 2.18
N VAL A 218 -4.88 -15.82 2.77
CA VAL A 218 -5.35 -15.86 4.15
C VAL A 218 -6.53 -16.81 4.23
N ASP A 219 -6.61 -17.61 5.29
CA ASP A 219 -7.73 -18.52 5.50
C ASP A 219 -9.03 -17.72 5.66
N VAL A 220 -9.90 -17.86 4.66
CA VAL A 220 -11.19 -17.14 4.62
C VAL A 220 -12.24 -17.95 3.88
N VAL A 221 -13.44 -17.99 4.41
CA VAL A 221 -14.59 -18.69 3.85
C VAL A 221 -15.78 -17.74 3.74
N ASN A 222 -16.37 -17.68 2.55
CA ASN A 222 -17.66 -17.02 2.33
C ASN A 222 -18.76 -18.08 2.32
N GLU A 223 -19.42 -18.27 3.44
CA GLU A 223 -20.51 -19.25 3.60
C GLU A 223 -21.74 -18.96 2.72
N SER A 224 -21.87 -17.71 2.25
CA SER A 224 -22.95 -17.28 1.37
C SER A 224 -22.62 -17.46 -0.12
N PHE A 225 -21.44 -17.98 -0.46
CA PHE A 225 -21.01 -18.16 -1.85
C PHE A 225 -21.90 -19.16 -2.60
N ASN A 226 -22.43 -18.70 -3.72
CA ASN A 226 -23.20 -19.56 -4.64
C ASN A 226 -22.60 -19.48 -6.04
N PRO A 227 -21.93 -20.52 -6.54
CA PRO A 227 -21.26 -20.49 -7.83
C PRO A 227 -22.18 -20.24 -9.03
N ALA A 228 -23.51 -20.47 -8.88
CA ALA A 228 -24.46 -20.22 -9.95
C ALA A 228 -24.83 -18.74 -10.14
N THR A 229 -24.60 -17.91 -9.11
CA THR A 229 -24.94 -16.47 -9.12
C THR A 229 -23.76 -15.59 -8.77
N ALA A 230 -22.62 -16.17 -8.43
CA ALA A 230 -21.41 -15.46 -8.03
C ALA A 230 -20.84 -14.65 -9.21
N PRO A 231 -20.29 -13.45 -8.94
CA PRO A 231 -19.63 -12.65 -9.95
C PRO A 231 -18.42 -13.38 -10.56
N PRO A 232 -18.06 -13.07 -11.82
CA PRO A 232 -16.87 -13.64 -12.45
C PRO A 232 -15.62 -13.42 -11.60
N GLY A 233 -14.75 -14.43 -11.53
CA GLY A 233 -13.49 -14.38 -10.77
C GLY A 233 -13.62 -14.52 -9.26
N SER A 234 -14.84 -14.65 -8.73
CA SER A 234 -15.07 -14.91 -7.30
C SER A 234 -14.94 -16.38 -6.94
N VAL A 235 -14.50 -16.65 -5.71
CA VAL A 235 -14.33 -17.99 -5.13
C VAL A 235 -15.02 -18.08 -3.77
N GLY A 236 -15.39 -19.30 -3.34
CA GLY A 236 -16.07 -19.50 -2.06
C GLY A 236 -15.15 -19.50 -0.85
N GLN A 237 -13.90 -19.85 -1.05
CA GLN A 237 -12.91 -19.91 0.04
C GLN A 237 -11.48 -19.78 -0.47
N LEU A 238 -10.59 -19.36 0.41
CA LEU A 238 -9.15 -19.41 0.25
C LEU A 238 -8.57 -20.05 1.51
N LEU A 239 -7.65 -20.99 1.34
CA LEU A 239 -6.98 -21.66 2.44
C LEU A 239 -5.66 -20.98 2.78
N ALA A 240 -5.24 -21.03 4.04
CA ALA A 240 -3.90 -20.64 4.40
C ALA A 240 -2.87 -21.51 3.66
N LEU A 241 -1.82 -20.87 3.15
CA LEU A 241 -0.75 -21.59 2.46
C LEU A 241 0.07 -22.39 3.47
N ARG A 242 0.08 -23.71 3.30
CA ARG A 242 0.94 -24.59 4.11
C ARG A 242 2.39 -24.47 3.67
N GLU A 243 3.28 -24.23 4.60
CA GLU A 243 4.71 -24.34 4.32
C GLU A 243 5.12 -25.79 4.06
N PRO A 244 5.90 -26.05 3.01
CA PRO A 244 6.46 -27.37 2.75
C PRO A 244 7.42 -27.81 3.86
N ASP A 245 7.47 -29.13 4.16
CA ASP A 245 8.38 -29.70 5.14
C ASP A 245 9.84 -29.58 4.65
N PRO A 246 10.74 -28.91 5.41
CA PRO A 246 12.13 -28.74 5.02
C PRO A 246 12.90 -30.06 4.85
N ALA A 247 12.51 -31.10 5.56
CA ALA A 247 13.20 -32.39 5.52
C ALA A 247 12.86 -33.21 4.25
N ILE A 248 11.72 -32.97 3.62
CA ILE A 248 11.17 -33.86 2.59
C ILE A 248 10.85 -33.12 1.28
N GLU A 249 10.35 -31.90 1.35
CA GLU A 249 9.66 -31.27 0.21
C GLU A 249 10.44 -30.10 -0.43
N ARG A 250 11.41 -29.50 0.24
CA ARG A 250 11.96 -28.17 -0.13
C ARG A 250 13.01 -28.17 -1.24
N SER A 251 13.37 -29.28 -1.82
CA SER A 251 14.35 -29.33 -2.91
C SER A 251 13.84 -28.75 -4.24
N SER A 252 12.55 -28.55 -4.40
CA SER A 252 11.96 -28.00 -5.62
C SER A 252 11.79 -26.48 -5.56
N ILE A 253 11.88 -25.83 -6.72
CA ILE A 253 11.62 -24.37 -6.83
C ILE A 253 10.21 -24.03 -6.37
N GLY A 254 9.23 -24.87 -6.70
CA GLY A 254 7.84 -24.67 -6.29
C GLY A 254 7.67 -24.66 -4.77
N ALA A 255 8.33 -25.57 -4.08
CA ALA A 255 8.33 -25.59 -2.63
C ALA A 255 9.01 -24.34 -2.04
N CYS A 256 10.12 -23.88 -2.63
CA CYS A 256 10.75 -22.63 -2.22
C CYS A 256 9.83 -21.40 -2.42
N ILE A 257 9.02 -21.38 -3.47
CA ILE A 257 8.00 -20.34 -3.65
C ILE A 257 6.97 -20.35 -2.52
N ASP A 258 6.49 -21.52 -2.11
CA ASP A 258 5.53 -21.65 -1.01
C ASP A 258 6.14 -21.28 0.37
N VAL A 259 7.46 -21.27 0.50
CA VAL A 259 8.18 -20.70 1.66
C VAL A 259 8.34 -19.17 1.53
N TYR A 260 8.69 -18.70 0.33
CA TYR A 260 8.93 -17.28 0.06
C TYR A 260 7.67 -16.44 0.24
N LEU A 261 6.54 -16.89 -0.29
CA LEU A 261 5.30 -16.11 -0.32
C LEU A 261 4.84 -15.67 1.07
N PRO A 262 4.65 -16.55 2.06
CA PRO A 262 4.15 -16.15 3.38
C PRO A 262 5.18 -15.39 4.23
N LYS A 263 6.46 -15.38 3.84
CA LYS A 263 7.53 -14.68 4.57
C LYS A 263 7.90 -13.32 3.99
N SER A 264 7.41 -12.99 2.79
CA SER A 264 7.78 -11.75 2.11
C SER A 264 6.58 -10.91 1.67
N CYS A 265 5.55 -11.53 1.11
CA CYS A 265 4.43 -10.80 0.51
C CYS A 265 3.46 -10.16 1.52
N PRO A 266 3.14 -10.79 2.68
CA PRO A 266 2.15 -10.26 3.61
C PRO A 266 2.56 -8.98 4.36
N THR A 267 3.77 -8.47 4.20
CA THR A 267 4.19 -7.20 4.84
C THR A 267 3.27 -6.02 4.56
N CYS A 268 2.54 -6.05 3.44
CA CYS A 268 1.53 -5.04 3.09
C CYS A 268 0.10 -5.48 3.43
N HIS A 269 -0.09 -6.61 4.07
CA HIS A 269 -1.41 -7.17 4.40
C HIS A 269 -2.14 -6.35 5.46
N LEU A 270 -3.46 -6.21 5.33
CA LEU A 270 -4.24 -5.43 6.30
C LEU A 270 -4.27 -6.04 7.71
N ASN A 271 -4.05 -7.34 7.85
CA ASN A 271 -3.95 -8.00 9.16
C ASN A 271 -2.57 -7.87 9.80
N ASP A 272 -1.57 -7.40 9.06
CA ASP A 272 -0.22 -7.19 9.56
C ASP A 272 0.07 -5.72 9.82
N PHE A 273 0.85 -5.47 10.86
CA PHE A 273 1.55 -4.21 11.00
C PHE A 273 2.62 -4.11 9.92
N GLY A 274 2.85 -2.91 9.39
CA GLY A 274 4.00 -2.67 8.55
C GLY A 274 5.30 -3.02 9.30
N PRO A 275 6.43 -3.13 8.62
CA PRO A 275 7.74 -3.31 9.26
C PRO A 275 8.03 -2.23 10.30
N ASN A 276 7.48 -1.03 10.13
CA ASN A 276 7.57 0.11 11.04
C ASN A 276 9.02 0.41 11.49
N ASN A 277 9.97 0.26 10.58
CA ASN A 277 11.40 0.38 10.84
C ASN A 277 12.12 1.39 9.95
N ALA A 278 11.42 1.97 8.98
CA ALA A 278 11.97 2.99 8.08
C ALA A 278 10.90 4.00 7.69
N ALA A 279 11.34 5.19 7.29
CA ALA A 279 10.47 6.22 6.76
C ALA A 279 9.63 5.68 5.59
N GLY A 280 8.42 6.16 5.47
CA GLY A 280 7.49 5.72 4.43
C GLY A 280 6.83 4.35 4.66
N ASN A 281 7.21 3.56 5.67
CA ASN A 281 6.58 2.27 5.95
C ASN A 281 5.81 2.21 7.29
N TYR A 282 5.74 3.33 8.00
CA TYR A 282 4.99 3.40 9.26
C TYR A 282 3.49 3.35 9.02
N ARG A 283 2.82 2.38 9.59
CA ARG A 283 1.37 2.19 9.55
C ARG A 283 0.88 1.25 10.64
N SER A 284 -0.41 1.29 10.91
CA SER A 284 -1.12 0.32 11.73
C SER A 284 -1.63 -0.85 10.86
N SER A 285 -2.50 -1.70 11.42
CA SER A 285 -3.19 -2.79 10.72
C SER A 285 -4.69 -2.54 10.61
N GLY A 286 -5.37 -3.28 9.74
CA GLY A 286 -6.80 -3.22 9.55
C GLY A 286 -7.31 -1.85 9.07
N CYS A 287 -8.46 -1.43 9.59
CA CYS A 287 -9.10 -0.17 9.21
C CYS A 287 -8.17 1.05 9.46
N THR A 288 -7.41 1.02 10.56
CA THR A 288 -6.51 2.10 10.95
C THR A 288 -5.25 2.18 10.10
N ALA A 289 -4.93 1.17 9.30
CA ALA A 289 -3.86 1.25 8.30
C ALA A 289 -4.10 2.38 7.27
N CYS A 290 -5.37 2.67 6.98
CA CYS A 290 -5.76 3.72 6.04
C CYS A 290 -6.38 4.92 6.75
N HIS A 291 -7.32 4.68 7.69
CA HIS A 291 -8.13 5.73 8.31
C HIS A 291 -7.41 6.51 9.42
N MET A 292 -6.25 6.05 9.88
CA MET A 292 -5.38 6.76 10.81
C MET A 292 -4.07 7.12 10.10
N LEU A 293 -3.83 8.42 9.90
CA LEU A 293 -2.70 8.88 9.10
C LEU A 293 -1.39 8.82 9.90
N TYR A 294 -0.35 8.38 9.23
CA TYR A 294 1.02 8.38 9.73
C TYR A 294 1.85 9.43 8.99
N SER A 295 2.80 10.05 9.69
CA SER A 295 3.88 10.83 9.05
C SER A 295 4.97 9.88 8.54
N ASP A 296 5.86 10.37 7.67
CA ASP A 296 6.94 9.55 7.11
C ASP A 296 7.97 9.15 8.14
N ASP A 297 8.14 9.96 9.19
CA ASP A 297 9.01 9.68 10.34
C ASP A 297 8.32 8.80 11.41
N GLY A 298 7.02 8.53 11.28
CA GLY A 298 6.24 7.77 12.25
C GLY A 298 6.10 8.42 13.62
N ILE A 299 6.45 9.70 13.76
CA ILE A 299 6.42 10.44 15.04
C ILE A 299 5.04 11.07 15.22
N SER A 300 4.54 10.98 16.44
CA SER A 300 3.22 11.52 16.78
C SER A 300 3.24 13.04 16.94
N ALA A 301 2.35 13.71 16.22
CA ALA A 301 2.00 15.12 16.45
C ALA A 301 0.74 15.27 17.33
N SER A 302 0.23 14.19 17.92
CA SER A 302 -0.90 14.20 18.86
C SER A 302 -0.57 15.04 20.10
N ALA A 303 -1.58 15.66 20.67
CA ALA A 303 -1.44 16.37 21.93
C ALA A 303 -1.43 15.43 23.15
N ASP A 304 -1.61 14.12 22.97
CA ASP A 304 -1.59 13.14 24.04
C ASP A 304 -0.23 13.15 24.78
N PRO A 305 -0.20 13.46 26.09
CA PRO A 305 1.04 13.58 26.86
C PRO A 305 1.72 12.24 27.13
N VAL A 306 1.00 11.12 26.99
CA VAL A 306 1.57 9.78 27.26
C VAL A 306 2.18 9.14 26.03
N ILE A 307 1.96 9.71 24.82
CA ILE A 307 2.56 9.26 23.58
C ILE A 307 3.95 9.88 23.39
N SER A 308 4.94 9.05 23.14
CA SER A 308 6.29 9.52 22.82
C SER A 308 6.27 10.41 21.57
N LYS A 309 7.03 11.52 21.63
CA LYS A 309 7.25 12.45 20.52
C LYS A 309 8.60 12.23 19.84
N ASP A 310 9.38 11.28 20.33
CA ASP A 310 10.76 11.03 19.90
C ASP A 310 10.94 9.64 19.26
N PHE A 311 9.95 8.77 19.38
CA PHE A 311 10.07 7.37 18.91
C PHE A 311 8.88 6.96 18.03
N PRO A 312 9.13 6.48 16.81
CA PRO A 312 8.13 5.80 16.00
C PRO A 312 7.89 4.36 16.54
N PRO A 313 6.84 3.65 16.08
CA PRO A 313 5.83 4.14 15.13
C PRO A 313 4.57 4.60 15.87
N HIS A 314 4.13 5.81 15.57
CA HIS A 314 2.86 6.32 16.08
C HIS A 314 2.06 6.97 14.96
N PRO A 315 0.72 6.92 14.97
CA PRO A 315 -0.07 7.72 14.05
C PRO A 315 0.21 9.21 14.30
N ARG A 316 0.10 10.00 13.25
CA ARG A 316 0.35 11.45 13.34
C ARG A 316 -0.57 12.11 14.35
N ARG A 317 -1.86 11.75 14.35
CA ARG A 317 -2.86 12.16 15.32
C ARG A 317 -3.82 11.01 15.58
N HIS A 318 -4.55 11.06 16.68
CA HIS A 318 -5.53 10.03 17.02
C HIS A 318 -6.83 10.12 16.21
N THR A 319 -7.07 11.21 15.49
CA THR A 319 -8.30 11.41 14.74
C THR A 319 -8.36 10.52 13.50
N LEU A 320 -9.44 9.77 13.36
CA LEU A 320 -9.76 9.00 12.17
C LEU A 320 -10.18 9.94 11.03
N THR A 321 -10.00 9.50 9.79
CA THR A 321 -10.37 10.29 8.62
C THR A 321 -10.80 9.42 7.45
N SER A 322 -11.73 9.93 6.63
CA SER A 322 -12.01 9.41 5.29
C SER A 322 -11.23 10.16 4.20
N LYS A 323 -10.49 11.22 4.57
CA LYS A 323 -9.62 11.98 3.69
C LYS A 323 -8.22 11.34 3.66
N ILE A 324 -8.15 10.15 3.08
CA ILE A 324 -6.91 9.35 3.02
C ILE A 324 -6.00 9.92 1.94
N THR A 325 -4.74 10.16 2.28
CA THR A 325 -3.76 10.74 1.36
C THR A 325 -3.14 9.70 0.45
N THR A 326 -2.54 10.13 -0.65
CA THR A 326 -1.80 9.25 -1.57
C THR A 326 -0.61 8.58 -0.87
N GLU A 327 0.09 9.31 -0.01
CA GLU A 327 1.22 8.81 0.77
C GLU A 327 0.80 7.65 1.68
N GLN A 328 -0.39 7.75 2.29
CA GLN A 328 -0.92 6.66 3.13
C GLN A 328 -1.17 5.39 2.30
N CYS A 329 -1.66 5.50 1.08
CA CYS A 329 -1.80 4.37 0.15
C CYS A 329 -0.43 3.81 -0.26
N SER A 330 0.54 4.68 -0.50
CA SER A 330 1.89 4.31 -0.93
C SER A 330 2.66 3.49 0.11
N ARG A 331 2.25 3.51 1.38
CA ARG A 331 2.85 2.65 2.44
C ARG A 331 2.74 1.15 2.16
N CYS A 332 1.79 0.77 1.31
CA CYS A 332 1.66 -0.60 0.80
C CYS A 332 1.87 -0.66 -0.72
N HIS A 333 1.35 0.33 -1.46
CA HIS A 333 1.40 0.37 -2.93
C HIS A 333 2.72 0.93 -3.51
N PHE A 334 3.82 0.88 -2.75
CA PHE A 334 5.18 1.18 -3.25
C PHE A 334 5.83 -0.01 -3.95
N GLN A 335 5.36 -1.24 -3.71
CA GLN A 335 5.81 -2.48 -4.36
C GLN A 335 4.85 -2.95 -5.46
N GLY A 336 5.15 -4.12 -6.04
CA GLY A 336 4.39 -4.66 -7.16
C GLY A 336 4.61 -3.82 -8.42
N GLY A 337 3.59 -3.25 -8.98
CA GLY A 337 3.71 -2.32 -10.11
C GLY A 337 4.18 -0.92 -9.75
N ARG A 338 4.57 -0.64 -8.51
CA ARG A 338 4.96 0.68 -7.97
C ARG A 338 3.87 1.75 -8.17
N ILE A 339 2.61 1.37 -8.16
CA ILE A 339 1.47 2.24 -8.49
C ILE A 339 1.50 3.54 -7.68
N GLY A 340 1.67 3.45 -6.35
CA GLY A 340 1.63 4.61 -5.48
C GLY A 340 2.82 5.55 -5.67
N LEU A 341 3.99 5.02 -6.02
CA LEU A 341 5.17 5.82 -6.34
C LEU A 341 5.07 6.39 -7.75
N ALA A 342 4.73 5.56 -8.74
CA ALA A 342 4.62 5.98 -10.13
C ALA A 342 3.59 7.09 -10.30
N TYR A 343 2.46 7.02 -9.59
CA TYR A 343 1.45 8.06 -9.57
C TYR A 343 2.00 9.43 -9.14
N GLN A 344 2.97 9.43 -8.21
CA GLN A 344 3.62 10.62 -7.68
C GLN A 344 4.86 11.05 -8.51
N GLY A 345 5.22 10.33 -9.57
CA GLY A 345 6.44 10.59 -10.33
C GLY A 345 7.70 10.10 -9.63
N ILE A 346 7.58 9.11 -8.77
CA ILE A 346 8.68 8.59 -7.98
C ILE A 346 9.08 7.23 -8.53
N ARG A 347 10.35 7.05 -8.81
CA ARG A 347 10.95 5.81 -9.24
C ARG A 347 11.67 5.14 -8.08
N GLU A 348 11.51 3.84 -7.94
CA GLU A 348 12.37 3.02 -7.09
C GLU A 348 13.73 2.84 -7.77
N GLY A 349 14.81 3.17 -7.07
CA GLY A 349 16.17 3.04 -7.56
C GLY A 349 16.99 2.09 -6.71
N GLY A 350 17.94 1.38 -7.31
CA GLY A 350 18.89 0.48 -6.65
C GLY A 350 20.23 1.16 -6.34
N PHE A 351 20.25 2.46 -6.05
CA PHE A 351 21.49 3.15 -5.77
C PHE A 351 21.98 2.85 -4.36
N SER A 352 23.28 2.57 -4.25
CA SER A 352 23.96 2.56 -2.97
C SER A 352 24.01 3.98 -2.39
N GLU A 353 24.23 4.07 -1.07
CA GLU A 353 24.30 5.34 -0.33
C GLU A 353 25.23 6.38 -0.95
N ASP A 354 26.20 5.95 -1.75
CA ASP A 354 27.21 6.80 -2.38
C ASP A 354 26.84 7.26 -3.80
N LYS A 355 25.74 6.76 -4.36
CA LYS A 355 25.31 7.07 -5.73
C LYS A 355 23.99 7.85 -5.70
N THR A 356 24.08 9.16 -5.71
CA THR A 356 22.93 10.01 -6.04
C THR A 356 22.71 9.93 -7.55
N PRO A 357 21.47 9.68 -8.03
CA PRO A 357 21.19 9.73 -9.45
C PRO A 357 21.61 11.07 -10.02
N PRO A 358 22.21 11.11 -11.21
CA PRO A 358 22.48 12.38 -11.88
C PRO A 358 21.18 13.18 -11.98
N ASN A 359 21.21 14.45 -11.54
CA ASN A 359 20.05 15.35 -11.45
C ASN A 359 18.86 14.80 -10.65
N GLY A 360 18.95 13.60 -10.09
CA GLY A 360 17.92 12.99 -9.26
C GLY A 360 17.96 13.54 -7.84
N VAL A 361 16.78 13.60 -7.22
CA VAL A 361 16.64 13.85 -5.79
C VAL A 361 16.22 12.54 -5.16
N THR A 362 17.08 11.95 -4.32
CA THR A 362 16.62 10.88 -3.45
C THR A 362 15.60 11.47 -2.48
N LEU A 363 14.47 10.83 -2.30
CA LEU A 363 13.46 11.20 -1.29
C LEU A 363 13.96 10.95 0.14
N GLY A 364 15.27 10.82 0.28
CA GLY A 364 15.98 10.60 1.50
C GLY A 364 16.12 9.12 1.85
N ARG A 365 17.17 8.81 2.56
CA ARG A 365 17.38 7.51 3.24
C ARG A 365 16.20 7.12 4.14
N GLU A 366 15.40 8.10 4.46
CA GLU A 366 14.23 8.00 5.30
C GLU A 366 13.08 7.21 4.66
N MET A 367 13.02 7.12 3.33
CA MET A 367 12.08 6.25 2.60
C MET A 367 12.69 4.92 2.17
N HIS A 368 13.76 4.50 2.81
CA HIS A 368 14.46 3.26 2.52
C HIS A 368 13.62 2.06 2.97
N ALA A 369 12.86 1.47 2.06
CA ALA A 369 12.12 0.25 2.30
C ALA A 369 12.78 -0.91 1.53
N HIS A 370 12.98 -2.04 2.20
CA HIS A 370 13.56 -3.25 1.61
C HIS A 370 14.95 -3.07 0.96
N GLY A 371 15.74 -2.11 1.43
CA GLY A 371 17.09 -1.89 0.93
C GLY A 371 17.18 -1.14 -0.39
N VAL A 372 16.12 -0.46 -0.82
CA VAL A 372 16.10 0.37 -2.02
C VAL A 372 15.73 1.81 -1.71
N ASP A 373 16.41 2.73 -2.35
CA ASP A 373 16.13 4.15 -2.28
C ASP A 373 15.10 4.55 -3.35
N TYR A 374 14.31 5.55 -3.04
CA TYR A 374 13.34 6.14 -3.97
C TYR A 374 13.87 7.47 -4.46
N TYR A 375 13.76 7.70 -5.77
CA TYR A 375 14.13 8.97 -6.37
C TYR A 375 13.23 9.28 -7.56
N PHE A 376 13.22 10.53 -7.96
CA PHE A 376 12.50 11.07 -9.11
C PHE A 376 13.39 12.07 -9.85
N THR A 377 12.94 12.62 -10.95
CA THR A 377 13.56 13.60 -11.81
C THR A 377 14.42 13.01 -12.93
N ASP A 378 15.32 13.77 -13.52
CA ASP A 378 16.16 13.38 -14.64
C ASP A 378 17.08 12.20 -14.28
N GLU A 379 16.67 10.99 -14.66
CA GLU A 379 17.40 9.76 -14.33
C GLU A 379 18.54 9.46 -15.28
N ASP A 380 18.59 10.08 -16.47
CA ASP A 380 19.62 9.76 -17.45
C ASP A 380 20.70 10.82 -17.60
N ASN A 381 20.58 11.95 -16.94
CA ASN A 381 21.55 13.05 -16.95
C ASN A 381 21.91 13.56 -18.37
N THR A 382 21.02 13.41 -19.34
CA THR A 382 21.25 13.82 -20.73
C THR A 382 20.59 15.14 -21.09
N ASN A 383 19.61 15.53 -20.31
CA ASN A 383 18.81 16.74 -20.48
C ASN A 383 18.21 17.16 -19.13
N ASP A 384 17.54 18.28 -19.04
CA ASP A 384 16.88 18.75 -17.82
C ASP A 384 15.40 18.33 -17.79
N HIS A 385 15.04 17.21 -18.43
CA HIS A 385 13.70 16.65 -18.42
C HIS A 385 13.56 15.58 -17.33
N ASP A 386 12.39 15.57 -16.71
CA ASP A 386 11.94 14.52 -15.82
C ASP A 386 11.39 13.36 -16.67
N GLU A 387 12.12 12.23 -16.73
CA GLU A 387 11.70 11.03 -17.43
C GLU A 387 10.56 10.29 -16.72
N THR A 388 10.34 10.62 -15.45
CA THR A 388 9.27 10.01 -14.62
C THR A 388 8.27 11.06 -14.13
N PRO A 389 7.65 11.85 -15.00
CA PRO A 389 6.71 12.86 -14.56
C PRO A 389 5.53 12.21 -13.79
N PRO A 390 5.02 12.90 -12.75
CA PRO A 390 3.82 12.46 -12.05
C PRO A 390 2.65 12.23 -13.00
N ASP A 391 1.72 11.38 -12.59
CA ASP A 391 0.42 11.24 -13.26
C ASP A 391 -0.27 12.61 -13.38
N LEU A 392 -0.91 12.86 -14.51
CA LEU A 392 -1.65 14.09 -14.76
C LEU A 392 -2.68 14.40 -13.66
N HIS A 393 -3.33 13.36 -13.13
CA HIS A 393 -4.33 13.50 -12.06
C HIS A 393 -3.67 13.85 -10.72
N ALA A 394 -2.46 13.29 -10.45
CA ALA A 394 -1.66 13.67 -9.29
C ALA A 394 -1.25 15.15 -9.35
N THR A 395 -0.78 15.60 -10.51
CA THR A 395 -0.45 17.02 -10.77
C THR A 395 -1.66 17.93 -10.60
N ALA A 396 -2.87 17.44 -10.90
CA ALA A 396 -4.11 18.17 -10.67
C ALA A 396 -4.58 18.15 -9.19
N GLY A 397 -3.87 17.48 -8.29
CA GLY A 397 -4.17 17.40 -6.87
C GLY A 397 -5.12 16.27 -6.48
N MET A 398 -5.40 15.33 -7.38
CA MET A 398 -6.22 14.15 -7.06
C MET A 398 -5.44 13.17 -6.21
N ALA A 399 -6.10 12.62 -5.21
CA ALA A 399 -5.63 11.49 -4.42
C ALA A 399 -6.18 10.16 -5.00
N CYS A 400 -5.60 9.04 -4.60
CA CYS A 400 -6.06 7.71 -5.01
C CYS A 400 -7.57 7.52 -4.80
N ILE A 401 -8.10 8.05 -3.69
CA ILE A 401 -9.52 7.97 -3.30
C ILE A 401 -10.45 8.87 -4.13
N ASP A 402 -9.94 9.72 -5.01
CA ASP A 402 -10.76 10.47 -5.95
C ASP A 402 -11.20 9.63 -7.15
N CYS A 403 -10.46 8.54 -7.42
CA CYS A 403 -10.80 7.53 -8.41
C CYS A 403 -11.33 6.25 -7.76
N HIS A 404 -10.61 5.70 -6.77
CA HIS A 404 -10.97 4.46 -6.09
C HIS A 404 -12.02 4.68 -5.01
N VAL A 405 -13.17 4.07 -5.20
CA VAL A 405 -14.30 4.18 -4.27
C VAL A 405 -14.32 3.04 -3.24
N GLY A 406 -15.23 3.12 -2.28
CA GLY A 406 -15.30 2.16 -1.18
C GLY A 406 -15.37 0.69 -1.63
N SER A 407 -16.07 0.36 -2.71
CA SER A 407 -16.11 -1.01 -3.25
C SER A 407 -14.79 -1.51 -3.80
N ASP A 408 -13.98 -0.61 -4.40
CA ASP A 408 -12.65 -0.98 -4.90
C ASP A 408 -11.70 -1.33 -3.75
N VAL A 409 -11.89 -0.68 -2.57
CA VAL A 409 -11.02 -0.79 -1.40
C VAL A 409 -11.54 -1.80 -0.38
N HIS A 410 -12.81 -1.66 0.01
CA HIS A 410 -13.42 -2.53 1.03
C HIS A 410 -14.01 -3.81 0.45
N GLY A 411 -14.08 -3.93 -0.88
CA GLY A 411 -14.78 -5.04 -1.52
C GLY A 411 -16.30 -4.89 -1.51
N ASP A 412 -16.96 -5.86 -2.10
CA ASP A 412 -18.42 -5.95 -2.22
C ASP A 412 -19.03 -7.08 -1.38
N GLY A 413 -18.19 -7.87 -0.71
CA GLY A 413 -18.56 -9.03 0.07
C GLY A 413 -18.25 -10.36 -0.63
N ASN A 414 -17.67 -10.34 -1.83
CA ASN A 414 -17.17 -11.53 -2.52
C ASN A 414 -15.66 -11.67 -2.35
N ILE A 415 -15.17 -12.92 -2.38
CA ILE A 415 -13.73 -13.21 -2.41
C ILE A 415 -13.32 -13.31 -3.87
N TYR A 416 -12.40 -12.45 -4.31
CA TYR A 416 -11.88 -12.47 -5.67
C TYR A 416 -10.47 -13.04 -5.74
N GLY A 417 -10.19 -13.76 -6.82
CA GLY A 417 -8.86 -14.31 -7.11
C GLY A 417 -7.86 -13.26 -7.59
N SER A 418 -8.31 -12.07 -7.95
CA SER A 418 -7.48 -10.97 -8.43
C SER A 418 -8.23 -9.64 -8.33
N GLU A 419 -7.48 -8.56 -8.16
CA GLU A 419 -7.95 -7.17 -8.12
C GLU A 419 -8.76 -6.75 -9.35
N ARG A 420 -8.46 -7.32 -10.51
CA ARG A 420 -9.14 -7.02 -11.80
C ARG A 420 -10.64 -7.25 -11.79
N TYR A 421 -11.11 -8.09 -10.89
CA TYR A 421 -12.53 -8.38 -10.74
C TYR A 421 -13.20 -7.51 -9.66
N GLN A 422 -12.44 -6.97 -8.73
CA GLN A 422 -12.96 -6.11 -7.66
C GLN A 422 -12.90 -4.62 -8.03
N VAL A 423 -11.82 -4.17 -8.68
CA VAL A 423 -11.63 -2.75 -9.00
C VAL A 423 -12.51 -2.36 -10.18
N GLY A 424 -13.47 -1.47 -9.92
CA GLY A 424 -14.49 -1.09 -10.89
C GLY A 424 -14.27 0.23 -11.61
N ILE A 425 -13.32 1.05 -11.18
CA ILE A 425 -13.08 2.38 -11.78
C ILE A 425 -12.41 2.27 -13.15
N ARG A 426 -12.88 3.09 -14.11
CA ARG A 426 -12.33 3.20 -15.46
C ARG A 426 -12.27 4.65 -15.90
N CYS A 427 -11.44 4.95 -16.89
CA CYS A 427 -11.33 6.30 -17.46
C CYS A 427 -12.68 6.80 -17.97
N GLU A 428 -13.42 5.92 -18.61
CA GLU A 428 -14.73 6.20 -19.22
C GLU A 428 -15.80 6.59 -18.18
N ASP A 429 -15.65 6.16 -16.92
CA ASP A 429 -16.62 6.48 -15.85
C ASP A 429 -16.65 7.97 -15.51
N CYS A 430 -15.53 8.66 -15.74
CA CYS A 430 -15.42 10.10 -15.55
C CYS A 430 -15.40 10.88 -16.88
N HIS A 431 -14.71 10.35 -17.90
CA HIS A 431 -14.46 11.06 -19.17
C HIS A 431 -15.44 10.73 -20.28
N GLY A 432 -16.33 9.75 -20.08
CA GLY A 432 -17.19 9.22 -21.11
C GLY A 432 -16.43 8.43 -22.18
N THR A 433 -17.08 8.14 -23.28
CA THR A 433 -16.54 7.42 -24.43
C THR A 433 -16.44 8.34 -25.66
N VAL A 434 -15.90 7.83 -26.75
CA VAL A 434 -15.91 8.55 -28.03
C VAL A 434 -17.32 8.70 -28.60
N ARG A 435 -18.31 7.92 -28.16
CA ARG A 435 -19.70 7.92 -28.62
C ARG A 435 -20.63 8.65 -27.68
N ASP A 436 -20.35 8.63 -26.37
CA ASP A 436 -21.26 9.14 -25.36
C ASP A 436 -20.53 9.88 -24.24
N ALA A 437 -21.08 11.00 -23.83
CA ALA A 437 -20.68 11.64 -22.59
C ALA A 437 -21.22 10.85 -21.38
N VAL A 438 -20.57 11.01 -20.21
CA VAL A 438 -21.02 10.36 -18.98
C VAL A 438 -22.45 10.76 -18.64
N THR A 439 -23.30 9.80 -18.33
CA THR A 439 -24.69 10.01 -17.95
C THR A 439 -24.95 9.57 -16.52
N ALA A 440 -25.88 10.26 -15.85
CA ALA A 440 -26.35 9.85 -14.54
C ALA A 440 -27.33 8.67 -14.66
N THR A 441 -27.43 7.84 -13.61
CA THR A 441 -28.49 6.85 -13.48
C THR A 441 -29.87 7.51 -13.38
N ALA A 442 -30.92 6.72 -13.38
CA ALA A 442 -32.30 7.20 -13.21
C ALA A 442 -32.51 7.97 -11.89
N GLU A 443 -31.72 7.59 -10.86
CA GLU A 443 -31.72 8.25 -9.54
C GLU A 443 -30.84 9.51 -9.49
N GLY A 444 -30.24 9.92 -10.60
CA GLY A 444 -29.41 11.12 -10.71
C GLY A 444 -27.98 10.94 -10.17
N HIS A 445 -27.48 9.72 -10.03
CA HIS A 445 -26.14 9.43 -9.56
C HIS A 445 -25.19 9.04 -10.70
N PHE A 446 -23.92 9.44 -10.58
CA PHE A 446 -22.85 8.90 -11.41
C PHE A 446 -22.29 7.65 -10.75
N VAL A 447 -22.02 6.63 -11.53
CA VAL A 447 -21.51 5.33 -11.05
C VAL A 447 -20.31 4.89 -11.89
N ASN A 448 -19.43 4.09 -11.27
CA ASN A 448 -18.35 3.44 -12.01
C ASN A 448 -18.87 2.19 -12.77
N SER A 449 -18.00 1.57 -13.54
CA SER A 449 -18.34 0.39 -14.35
C SER A 449 -18.81 -0.83 -13.54
N ALA A 450 -18.54 -0.87 -12.23
CA ALA A 450 -19.08 -1.87 -11.32
C ALA A 450 -20.39 -1.45 -10.63
N GLY A 451 -20.98 -0.30 -11.00
CA GLY A 451 -22.22 0.20 -10.43
C GLY A 451 -22.05 0.97 -9.11
N SER A 452 -20.84 1.18 -8.64
CA SER A 452 -20.59 1.90 -7.39
C SER A 452 -20.63 3.42 -7.59
N ARG A 453 -21.28 4.12 -6.66
CA ARG A 453 -21.53 5.55 -6.77
C ARG A 453 -20.25 6.39 -6.67
N LEU A 454 -20.03 7.25 -7.65
CA LEU A 454 -19.00 8.29 -7.69
C LEU A 454 -19.53 9.55 -7.00
N LYS A 455 -19.48 9.58 -5.66
CA LYS A 455 -20.14 10.59 -4.82
C LYS A 455 -19.69 12.02 -5.06
N ARG A 456 -18.46 12.23 -5.56
CA ARG A 456 -17.83 13.53 -5.79
C ARG A 456 -17.97 14.02 -7.22
N LEU A 457 -18.40 13.14 -8.14
CA LEU A 457 -18.63 13.48 -9.54
C LEU A 457 -20.04 14.06 -9.70
N ARG A 458 -20.16 15.23 -10.33
CA ARG A 458 -21.43 15.90 -10.56
C ARG A 458 -21.44 16.64 -11.90
N ARG A 459 -22.61 16.97 -12.38
CA ARG A 459 -22.81 17.90 -13.49
C ARG A 459 -23.23 19.24 -12.93
N ASP A 460 -22.56 20.33 -13.32
CA ASP A 460 -22.92 21.68 -12.92
C ASP A 460 -24.11 22.24 -13.74
N ALA A 461 -24.53 23.45 -13.39
CA ALA A 461 -25.67 24.09 -14.07
C ALA A 461 -25.41 24.38 -15.57
N ASP A 462 -24.15 24.52 -15.96
CA ASP A 462 -23.74 24.74 -17.34
C ASP A 462 -23.57 23.41 -18.12
N GLY A 463 -23.89 22.28 -17.50
CA GLY A 463 -23.77 20.96 -18.07
C GLY A 463 -22.37 20.37 -18.07
N ARG A 464 -21.39 21.02 -17.43
CA ARG A 464 -20.01 20.55 -17.34
C ARG A 464 -19.86 19.53 -16.22
N MET A 465 -19.03 18.52 -16.48
CA MET A 465 -18.68 17.55 -15.43
C MET A 465 -17.63 18.13 -14.48
N ARG A 466 -17.90 18.00 -13.19
CA ARG A 466 -17.06 18.48 -12.07
C ARG A 466 -16.74 17.35 -11.11
N LEU A 467 -15.50 17.34 -10.63
CA LEU A 467 -15.05 16.44 -9.59
C LEU A 467 -14.55 17.26 -8.40
N SER A 468 -15.22 17.12 -7.26
CA SER A 468 -14.75 17.72 -5.99
C SER A 468 -13.69 16.80 -5.36
N LEU A 469 -12.53 17.35 -5.01
CA LEU A 469 -11.43 16.54 -4.48
C LEU A 469 -11.69 16.13 -3.01
N ALA A 470 -11.20 14.94 -2.65
CA ALA A 470 -11.37 14.36 -1.31
C ALA A 470 -10.62 15.15 -0.22
N ASN A 471 -9.40 15.59 -0.54
CA ASN A 471 -8.44 16.10 0.42
C ASN A 471 -8.29 17.63 0.37
N SER A 472 -9.03 18.31 -0.49
CA SER A 472 -9.04 19.77 -0.59
C SER A 472 -10.43 20.27 -0.95
N ASP A 473 -10.64 21.59 -0.86
CA ASP A 473 -11.86 22.24 -1.32
C ASP A 473 -11.84 22.55 -2.83
N GLN A 474 -10.85 22.01 -3.55
CA GLN A 474 -10.70 22.23 -4.98
C GLN A 474 -11.71 21.39 -5.77
N GLU A 475 -12.18 21.97 -6.86
CA GLU A 475 -13.04 21.30 -7.83
C GLU A 475 -12.41 21.35 -9.21
N LEU A 476 -12.33 20.17 -9.85
CA LEU A 476 -11.75 20.01 -11.19
C LEU A 476 -12.84 19.95 -12.25
N ASN A 477 -12.53 20.52 -13.42
CA ASN A 477 -13.31 20.27 -14.62
C ASN A 477 -12.90 18.93 -15.24
N VAL A 478 -13.87 18.03 -15.45
CA VAL A 478 -13.64 16.73 -16.06
C VAL A 478 -13.97 16.77 -17.55
N PRO A 479 -12.98 16.78 -18.45
CA PRO A 479 -13.21 16.85 -19.88
C PRO A 479 -13.97 15.62 -20.37
N GLN A 480 -14.95 15.84 -21.27
CA GLN A 480 -15.75 14.76 -21.85
C GLN A 480 -15.25 14.49 -23.27
N ILE A 481 -14.79 13.26 -23.54
CA ILE A 481 -14.20 12.84 -24.81
C ILE A 481 -15.18 13.12 -25.96
N TYR A 482 -16.41 12.66 -25.82
CA TYR A 482 -17.46 12.89 -26.82
C TYR A 482 -17.61 14.38 -27.18
N THR A 483 -17.70 15.24 -26.17
CA THR A 483 -17.88 16.69 -26.38
C THR A 483 -16.68 17.31 -27.08
N ILE A 484 -15.47 16.89 -26.76
CA ILE A 484 -14.24 17.39 -27.42
C ILE A 484 -14.24 16.97 -28.90
N LEU A 485 -14.53 15.72 -29.19
CA LEU A 485 -14.59 15.23 -30.56
C LEU A 485 -15.68 15.95 -31.41
N GLN A 486 -16.84 16.21 -30.81
CA GLN A 486 -17.92 16.95 -31.53
C GLN A 486 -17.60 18.43 -31.76
N SER A 487 -16.68 19.01 -30.98
CA SER A 487 -16.30 20.42 -31.13
C SER A 487 -15.46 20.71 -32.37
N GLY A 488 -14.86 19.70 -33.00
CA GLY A 488 -13.99 19.83 -34.16
C GLY A 488 -12.68 20.61 -33.89
N VAL A 489 -12.33 20.84 -32.65
CA VAL A 489 -11.16 21.68 -32.25
C VAL A 489 -9.84 20.93 -32.32
N ASN A 490 -9.88 19.61 -32.32
CA ASN A 490 -8.67 18.78 -32.26
C ASN A 490 -8.70 17.68 -33.35
N ASP A 491 -8.22 18.01 -34.53
CA ASP A 491 -8.17 17.08 -35.68
C ASP A 491 -7.31 15.84 -35.38
N ALA A 492 -6.17 16.01 -34.69
CA ALA A 492 -5.29 14.90 -34.33
C ALA A 492 -5.99 13.91 -33.37
N MET A 493 -6.74 14.42 -32.42
CA MET A 493 -7.52 13.57 -31.51
C MET A 493 -8.65 12.85 -32.26
N HIS A 494 -9.30 13.53 -33.17
CA HIS A 494 -10.36 12.96 -34.02
C HIS A 494 -9.80 11.84 -34.91
N GLU A 495 -8.65 12.06 -35.54
CA GLU A 495 -7.98 11.06 -36.39
C GLU A 495 -7.52 9.84 -35.53
N ALA A 496 -6.99 10.06 -34.31
CA ALA A 496 -6.49 9.00 -33.47
C ALA A 496 -7.57 8.18 -32.74
N MET A 497 -8.68 8.82 -32.32
CA MET A 497 -9.68 8.23 -31.44
C MET A 497 -11.09 8.25 -32.00
N GLY A 498 -11.35 9.07 -33.00
CA GLY A 498 -12.67 9.23 -33.61
C GLY A 498 -13.21 7.89 -34.17
N VAL A 499 -14.50 7.87 -34.43
CA VAL A 499 -15.16 6.72 -35.08
C VAL A 499 -15.01 6.86 -36.55
N ASP A 500 -14.42 5.88 -37.23
CA ASP A 500 -14.23 5.86 -38.67
C ASP A 500 -15.55 5.56 -39.44
N GLU A 501 -15.51 5.60 -40.77
CA GLU A 501 -16.65 5.30 -41.64
C GLU A 501 -17.22 3.88 -41.47
N ASN A 502 -16.43 2.96 -40.92
CA ASN A 502 -16.82 1.59 -40.65
C ASN A 502 -17.35 1.41 -39.21
N GLY A 503 -17.44 2.49 -38.43
CA GLY A 503 -17.89 2.48 -37.06
C GLY A 503 -16.81 2.04 -36.04
N PHE A 504 -15.54 1.92 -36.47
CA PHE A 504 -14.43 1.52 -35.60
C PHE A 504 -13.75 2.74 -34.94
N SER A 505 -13.39 2.58 -33.68
CA SER A 505 -12.49 3.49 -32.97
C SER A 505 -11.38 2.67 -32.28
N HIS A 506 -10.18 3.25 -32.14
CA HIS A 506 -9.12 2.64 -31.36
C HIS A 506 -9.56 2.30 -29.91
N THR A 507 -10.45 3.12 -29.34
CA THR A 507 -10.99 2.89 -27.98
C THR A 507 -11.85 1.63 -27.85
N ASP A 508 -12.31 1.05 -28.98
CA ASP A 508 -13.03 -0.22 -28.99
C ASP A 508 -12.10 -1.39 -28.65
N ARG A 509 -10.80 -1.25 -28.95
CA ARG A 509 -9.79 -2.32 -28.81
C ARG A 509 -8.65 -1.99 -27.85
N LEU A 510 -8.41 -0.73 -27.55
CA LEU A 510 -7.34 -0.29 -26.67
C LEU A 510 -7.90 0.31 -25.38
N GLU A 511 -7.20 0.09 -24.29
CA GLU A 511 -7.39 0.86 -23.07
C GLU A 511 -6.85 2.29 -23.28
N CYS A 512 -7.46 3.29 -22.66
CA CYS A 512 -7.04 4.68 -22.80
C CYS A 512 -5.57 4.87 -22.41
N TYR A 513 -5.17 4.22 -21.33
CA TYR A 513 -3.80 4.26 -20.82
C TYR A 513 -2.79 3.49 -21.69
N THR A 514 -3.21 2.74 -22.73
CA THR A 514 -2.27 2.18 -23.72
C THR A 514 -1.54 3.28 -24.46
N CYS A 515 -2.25 4.37 -24.78
CA CYS A 515 -1.67 5.55 -25.41
C CYS A 515 -1.23 6.61 -24.39
N HIS A 516 -1.97 6.80 -23.29
CA HIS A 516 -1.78 7.88 -22.36
C HIS A 516 -0.77 7.59 -21.23
N THR A 517 -0.14 6.42 -21.16
CA THR A 517 0.95 6.14 -20.22
C THR A 517 2.23 6.85 -20.67
N SER A 518 2.79 7.71 -19.80
CA SER A 518 4.03 8.46 -20.10
C SER A 518 5.28 7.59 -19.96
N TRP A 519 5.39 6.87 -18.87
CA TRP A 519 6.49 5.95 -18.59
C TRP A 519 5.98 4.69 -17.86
N ARG A 520 6.82 3.67 -17.81
CA ARG A 520 6.43 2.36 -17.28
C ARG A 520 7.53 1.80 -16.40
N GLN A 521 7.32 1.77 -15.11
CA GLN A 521 8.25 1.08 -14.22
C GLN A 521 7.98 -0.42 -14.25
N THR A 522 8.92 -1.17 -14.79
CA THR A 522 8.86 -2.63 -14.88
C THR A 522 10.17 -3.21 -14.38
N CYS A 523 10.10 -4.10 -13.41
CA CYS A 523 11.28 -4.77 -12.85
C CYS A 523 11.47 -6.14 -13.52
N PHE A 524 12.72 -6.47 -13.80
CA PHE A 524 13.12 -7.78 -14.33
C PHE A 524 14.19 -8.40 -13.43
N GLY A 525 14.10 -9.70 -13.17
CA GLY A 525 15.17 -10.45 -12.54
C GLY A 525 15.33 -10.24 -11.03
N CYS A 526 14.34 -10.61 -10.23
CA CYS A 526 14.55 -10.73 -8.78
C CYS A 526 15.25 -12.05 -8.45
N HIS A 527 16.39 -11.97 -7.77
CA HIS A 527 17.10 -13.13 -7.24
C HIS A 527 16.64 -13.39 -5.81
N VAL A 528 16.02 -14.55 -5.58
CA VAL A 528 15.46 -14.94 -4.30
C VAL A 528 16.21 -16.15 -3.77
N THR A 529 16.80 -16.03 -2.60
CA THR A 529 17.42 -17.13 -1.88
C THR A 529 16.53 -17.55 -0.72
N VAL A 530 16.23 -18.85 -0.66
CA VAL A 530 15.62 -19.51 0.50
C VAL A 530 16.72 -20.27 1.23
N ASP A 531 16.99 -19.90 2.48
CA ASP A 531 18.05 -20.46 3.32
C ASP A 531 17.43 -21.21 4.50
N ASP A 532 17.33 -22.53 4.40
CA ASP A 532 16.78 -23.41 5.45
C ASP A 532 17.73 -23.65 6.62
N SER A 533 18.99 -23.21 6.55
CA SER A 533 19.89 -23.22 7.70
C SER A 533 19.53 -22.16 8.75
N ARG A 534 18.62 -21.23 8.39
CA ARG A 534 18.18 -20.10 9.21
C ARG A 534 16.66 -20.07 9.28
N THR A 535 16.15 -19.45 10.33
CA THR A 535 14.69 -19.22 10.50
C THR A 535 14.32 -17.81 10.09
N ALA A 536 13.07 -17.66 9.63
CA ALA A 536 12.41 -16.40 9.48
C ALA A 536 10.93 -16.52 9.85
N ARG A 537 10.31 -15.38 10.13
CA ARG A 537 8.91 -15.32 10.48
C ARG A 537 8.03 -15.58 9.28
N ASN A 538 7.06 -16.47 9.44
CA ASN A 538 5.93 -16.59 8.55
C ASN A 538 4.90 -15.52 8.96
N LEU A 539 4.67 -14.56 8.09
CA LEU A 539 3.82 -13.42 8.35
C LEU A 539 2.31 -13.76 8.36
N THR A 540 1.95 -14.92 7.80
CA THR A 540 0.55 -15.39 7.82
C THR A 540 0.21 -16.09 9.14
N THR A 541 1.15 -16.87 9.68
CA THR A 541 0.92 -17.64 10.92
C THR A 541 1.45 -16.95 12.18
N GLY A 542 2.32 -15.95 12.03
CA GLY A 542 3.00 -15.30 13.13
C GLY A 542 4.05 -16.17 13.83
N LEU A 543 4.46 -17.30 13.25
CA LEU A 543 5.42 -18.23 13.83
C LEU A 543 6.73 -18.24 13.05
N ASP A 544 7.84 -18.44 13.76
CA ASP A 544 9.14 -18.65 13.11
C ASP A 544 9.24 -20.07 12.56
N SER A 545 9.73 -20.18 11.34
CA SER A 545 9.98 -21.44 10.64
C SER A 545 11.26 -21.36 9.81
N GLN A 546 11.82 -22.52 9.42
CA GLN A 546 13.01 -22.58 8.56
C GLN A 546 12.75 -21.92 7.21
N GLY A 547 13.80 -21.33 6.62
CA GLY A 547 13.78 -20.66 5.32
C GLY A 547 13.82 -19.14 5.48
N ALA A 548 14.97 -18.60 5.84
CA ALA A 548 15.22 -17.17 5.75
C ALA A 548 15.24 -16.73 4.29
N ILE A 549 14.70 -15.56 4.01
CA ILE A 549 14.57 -15.01 2.66
C ILE A 549 15.56 -13.88 2.46
N ALA A 550 16.31 -13.94 1.35
CA ALA A 550 17.07 -12.80 0.84
C ALA A 550 16.63 -12.52 -0.60
N VAL A 551 16.48 -11.24 -0.95
CA VAL A 551 16.07 -10.80 -2.29
C VAL A 551 17.05 -9.73 -2.77
N SER A 552 17.52 -9.87 -4.01
CA SER A 552 18.18 -8.80 -4.76
C SER A 552 17.51 -8.64 -6.12
N ARG A 553 17.76 -7.52 -6.79
CA ARG A 553 17.11 -7.18 -8.06
C ARG A 553 18.16 -6.71 -9.06
N ASP A 554 17.94 -6.97 -10.35
CA ASP A 554 18.88 -6.61 -11.39
C ASP A 554 18.48 -5.34 -12.13
N ASP A 555 17.38 -5.36 -12.87
CA ASP A 555 17.08 -4.33 -13.86
C ASP A 555 15.70 -3.70 -13.69
N TYR A 556 15.64 -2.40 -13.97
CA TYR A 556 14.39 -1.64 -14.12
C TYR A 556 14.24 -1.12 -15.55
N SER A 557 13.01 -1.04 -16.03
CA SER A 557 12.67 -0.43 -17.30
C SER A 557 11.76 0.77 -17.09
N LEU A 558 12.01 1.87 -17.78
CA LEU A 558 11.19 3.08 -17.72
C LEU A 558 10.28 3.23 -18.93
N ASP A 559 10.76 2.93 -20.12
CA ASP A 559 10.04 3.16 -21.38
C ASP A 559 9.80 1.91 -22.21
N PHE A 560 9.94 0.73 -21.62
CA PHE A 560 9.75 -0.54 -22.32
C PHE A 560 8.36 -0.64 -22.93
N PHE A 561 8.27 -0.60 -24.25
CA PHE A 561 7.00 -0.72 -24.96
C PHE A 561 6.63 -2.18 -25.15
N ALA A 562 5.71 -2.64 -24.33
CA ALA A 562 5.12 -3.97 -24.42
C ALA A 562 3.60 -3.86 -24.26
N ILE A 563 2.85 -4.56 -25.11
CA ILE A 563 1.38 -4.59 -25.07
C ILE A 563 0.86 -6.01 -25.19
N GLY A 564 -0.30 -6.25 -24.58
CA GLY A 564 -1.01 -7.51 -24.63
C GLY A 564 -2.50 -7.33 -24.40
N MET A 565 -3.25 -8.43 -24.47
CA MET A 565 -4.69 -8.44 -24.22
C MET A 565 -4.97 -8.57 -22.73
N ASN A 566 -5.78 -7.68 -22.19
CA ASN A 566 -6.29 -7.80 -20.83
C ASN A 566 -7.58 -8.65 -20.77
N HIS A 567 -8.05 -8.95 -19.57
CA HIS A 567 -9.27 -9.72 -19.31
C HIS A 567 -10.57 -9.10 -19.90
N ARG A 568 -10.54 -7.84 -20.31
CA ARG A 568 -11.66 -7.15 -20.99
C ARG A 568 -11.63 -7.30 -22.50
N GLY A 569 -10.66 -8.04 -23.04
CA GLY A 569 -10.44 -8.16 -24.47
C GLY A 569 -9.90 -6.88 -25.13
N LYS A 570 -9.27 -6.00 -24.34
CA LYS A 570 -8.63 -4.77 -24.84
C LYS A 570 -7.11 -4.87 -24.78
N ILE A 571 -6.45 -4.20 -25.68
CA ILE A 571 -4.99 -4.05 -25.68
C ILE A 571 -4.60 -3.10 -24.55
N SER A 572 -3.63 -3.50 -23.76
CA SER A 572 -3.15 -2.82 -22.57
C SER A 572 -1.62 -2.90 -22.51
N PRO A 573 -0.94 -1.92 -21.90
CA PRO A 573 0.47 -2.05 -21.58
C PRO A 573 0.72 -3.25 -20.69
N LEU A 574 1.92 -3.82 -20.79
CA LEU A 574 2.36 -4.94 -19.98
C LEU A 574 3.40 -4.51 -18.94
N CYS A 575 3.40 -5.21 -17.83
CA CYS A 575 4.44 -5.22 -16.82
C CYS A 575 4.94 -6.65 -16.66
N SER A 576 6.22 -6.85 -16.34
CA SER A 576 6.72 -8.16 -15.93
C SER A 576 6.08 -8.57 -14.61
N SER A 577 5.81 -9.84 -14.45
CA SER A 577 5.16 -10.37 -13.27
C SER A 577 6.00 -11.48 -12.66
N MET A 578 6.51 -11.23 -11.45
CA MET A 578 7.25 -12.23 -10.65
C MET A 578 8.37 -12.94 -11.44
N SER A 579 9.17 -12.20 -12.19
CA SER A 579 10.35 -12.74 -12.90
C SER A 579 11.43 -13.05 -11.87
N LEU A 580 11.42 -14.28 -11.32
CA LEU A 580 12.27 -14.69 -10.22
C LEU A 580 13.30 -15.73 -10.65
N PHE A 581 14.53 -15.54 -10.16
CA PHE A 581 15.59 -16.56 -10.13
C PHE A 581 15.70 -17.09 -8.70
N MET A 582 15.59 -18.40 -8.53
CA MET A 582 15.54 -19.03 -7.21
C MET A 582 16.86 -19.69 -6.86
N SER A 583 17.33 -19.44 -5.64
CA SER A 583 18.45 -20.13 -5.03
C SER A 583 17.99 -20.83 -3.75
N TYR A 584 18.60 -21.97 -3.44
CA TYR A 584 18.24 -22.75 -2.26
C TYR A 584 19.46 -23.24 -1.52
N ILE A 585 19.46 -22.97 -0.20
CA ILE A 585 20.43 -23.46 0.80
C ILE A 585 19.68 -24.41 1.74
N ASP A 586 20.19 -25.62 1.89
CA ASP A 586 19.56 -26.66 2.70
C ASP A 586 19.77 -26.45 4.21
N PRO A 587 19.13 -27.24 5.10
CA PRO A 587 19.32 -27.14 6.53
C PRO A 587 20.75 -27.33 7.04
N ALA A 588 21.62 -27.98 6.24
CA ALA A 588 23.04 -28.13 6.55
C ALA A 588 23.89 -26.93 6.09
N GLY A 589 23.29 -25.93 5.48
CA GLY A 589 23.97 -24.74 4.94
C GLY A 589 24.65 -24.99 3.59
N GLN A 590 24.27 -26.05 2.89
CA GLN A 590 24.81 -26.35 1.56
C GLN A 590 23.91 -25.77 0.47
N GLU A 591 24.52 -25.00 -0.45
CA GLU A 591 23.81 -24.52 -1.62
C GLU A 591 23.48 -25.67 -2.57
N GLN A 592 22.20 -25.94 -2.78
CA GLN A 592 21.71 -27.00 -3.64
C GLN A 592 21.55 -26.53 -5.10
N TYR A 593 21.16 -25.28 -5.29
CA TYR A 593 21.14 -24.61 -6.60
C TYR A 593 21.14 -23.10 -6.44
N ARG A 594 21.59 -22.40 -7.49
CA ARG A 594 21.64 -20.96 -7.58
C ARG A 594 20.96 -20.47 -8.86
N ASP A 595 20.21 -19.38 -8.74
CA ASP A 595 19.61 -18.61 -9.84
C ASP A 595 18.86 -19.47 -10.88
N ARG A 596 18.14 -20.47 -10.41
CA ARG A 596 17.33 -21.30 -11.29
C ARG A 596 16.04 -20.59 -11.69
N VAL A 597 15.75 -20.65 -12.99
CA VAL A 597 14.47 -20.20 -13.54
C VAL A 597 13.39 -21.24 -13.22
N ARG A 598 12.23 -20.77 -12.85
CA ARG A 598 11.04 -21.57 -12.57
C ARG A 598 10.48 -22.16 -13.85
N THR A 599 9.66 -23.19 -13.70
CA THR A 599 8.83 -23.74 -14.76
C THR A 599 7.37 -23.68 -14.33
N SER A 600 6.53 -23.04 -15.14
CA SER A 600 5.11 -22.93 -14.88
C SER A 600 4.38 -24.27 -15.01
N SER A 601 3.15 -24.32 -14.55
CA SER A 601 2.28 -25.48 -14.71
C SER A 601 1.99 -25.83 -16.18
N ASP A 602 2.14 -24.88 -17.09
CA ASP A 602 2.02 -25.11 -18.54
C ASP A 602 3.35 -25.56 -19.18
N GLY A 603 4.39 -25.80 -18.37
CA GLY A 603 5.70 -26.31 -18.83
C GLY A 603 6.59 -25.26 -19.50
N ARG A 604 6.31 -23.96 -19.31
CA ARG A 604 7.09 -22.85 -19.83
C ARG A 604 8.04 -22.28 -18.77
N THR A 605 8.90 -21.36 -19.18
CA THR A 605 9.68 -20.58 -18.21
C THR A 605 8.74 -19.81 -17.29
N GLY A 606 9.06 -19.72 -16.01
CA GLY A 606 8.21 -19.05 -15.03
C GLY A 606 8.28 -17.51 -15.05
N PHE A 607 8.51 -16.91 -16.21
CA PHE A 607 8.40 -15.46 -16.42
C PHE A 607 6.98 -15.11 -16.86
N GLY A 608 6.38 -14.10 -16.21
CA GLY A 608 5.03 -13.68 -16.49
C GLY A 608 4.94 -12.26 -17.03
N TRP A 609 3.95 -12.02 -17.88
CA TRP A 609 3.60 -10.73 -18.43
C TRP A 609 2.16 -10.38 -18.09
N ASN A 610 1.96 -9.27 -17.39
CA ASN A 610 0.64 -8.81 -16.97
C ASN A 610 0.20 -7.56 -17.72
N PRO A 611 -1.01 -7.55 -18.27
CA PRO A 611 -1.68 -6.30 -18.61
C PRO A 611 -1.84 -5.42 -17.37
N PHE A 612 -1.36 -4.18 -17.44
CA PHE A 612 -1.21 -3.35 -16.25
C PHE A 612 -1.43 -1.86 -16.54
N HIS A 613 -2.14 -1.16 -15.63
CA HIS A 613 -2.24 0.29 -15.63
C HIS A 613 -1.14 0.90 -14.76
N HIS A 614 -0.18 1.59 -15.38
CA HIS A 614 1.03 2.08 -14.71
C HIS A 614 0.80 3.29 -13.80
N HIS A 615 -0.37 3.94 -13.87
CA HIS A 615 -0.69 5.17 -13.14
C HIS A 615 0.29 6.32 -13.39
N THR A 616 0.66 6.49 -14.65
CA THR A 616 1.53 7.55 -15.15
C THR A 616 0.87 8.22 -16.36
N VAL A 617 -0.39 8.64 -16.17
CA VAL A 617 -1.19 9.21 -17.27
C VAL A 617 -0.62 10.54 -17.71
N SER A 618 -0.40 10.67 -19.02
CA SER A 618 0.05 11.90 -19.66
C SER A 618 -1.05 12.49 -20.53
N ARG A 619 -1.08 13.82 -20.58
CA ARG A 619 -1.91 14.54 -21.54
C ARG A 619 -1.47 14.29 -22.99
N VAL A 620 -0.17 14.08 -23.20
CA VAL A 620 0.42 13.78 -24.50
C VAL A 620 0.40 12.25 -24.69
N PRO A 621 -0.38 11.71 -25.65
CA PRO A 621 -0.44 10.28 -25.89
C PRO A 621 0.82 9.76 -26.59
N GLN A 622 0.97 8.44 -26.62
CA GLN A 622 1.92 7.78 -27.52
C GLN A 622 1.61 8.16 -28.97
N ASN A 623 2.65 8.31 -29.77
CA ASN A 623 2.53 8.68 -31.16
C ASN A 623 2.05 7.48 -32.02
N CYS A 624 1.49 7.74 -33.18
CA CYS A 624 1.00 6.71 -34.09
C CYS A 624 2.10 5.73 -34.52
N ASP A 625 3.33 6.21 -34.69
CA ASP A 625 4.51 5.41 -35.06
C ASP A 625 4.94 4.39 -33.97
N THR A 626 4.37 4.48 -32.79
CA THR A 626 4.57 3.46 -31.75
C THR A 626 4.00 2.10 -32.17
N CYS A 627 2.88 2.09 -32.88
CA CYS A 627 2.19 0.87 -33.33
C CYS A 627 2.15 0.70 -34.86
N HIS A 628 2.28 1.77 -35.62
CA HIS A 628 2.12 1.77 -37.06
C HIS A 628 3.42 2.16 -37.78
N PRO A 629 3.73 1.57 -38.95
CA PRO A 629 4.83 2.05 -39.78
C PRO A 629 4.55 3.48 -40.32
N VAL A 630 5.61 4.24 -40.42
CA VAL A 630 5.55 5.61 -40.95
C VAL A 630 5.56 5.57 -42.47
N LYS A 631 4.70 6.35 -43.14
CA LYS A 631 4.71 6.50 -44.60
C LYS A 631 6.08 6.93 -45.10
N PRO A 632 6.59 6.37 -46.20
CA PRO A 632 7.87 6.75 -46.77
C PRO A 632 7.93 8.26 -47.00
N GLY A 633 9.00 8.88 -46.48
CA GLY A 633 9.22 10.33 -46.56
C GLY A 633 8.47 11.20 -45.57
N ALA A 634 7.66 10.62 -44.69
CA ALA A 634 6.92 11.38 -43.66
C ALA A 634 7.66 11.42 -42.28
N GLY A 635 8.79 10.74 -42.13
CA GLY A 635 9.55 10.72 -40.90
C GLY A 635 10.90 9.99 -41.06
N PRO A 636 11.75 9.98 -40.03
CA PRO A 636 13.09 9.43 -40.09
C PRO A 636 13.14 7.91 -40.26
N ASP A 637 12.15 7.17 -39.75
CA ASP A 637 12.11 5.72 -39.76
C ASP A 637 10.77 5.18 -40.25
N ASN A 638 10.81 4.14 -41.08
CA ASN A 638 9.62 3.48 -41.61
C ASN A 638 9.17 2.28 -40.73
N GLN A 639 9.78 2.10 -39.58
CA GLN A 639 9.51 0.94 -38.73
C GLN A 639 8.66 1.33 -37.52
N SER A 640 7.66 0.51 -37.23
CA SER A 640 6.92 0.54 -35.96
C SER A 640 7.80 0.03 -34.81
N ARG A 641 7.53 0.51 -33.59
CA ARG A 641 8.08 -0.12 -32.36
C ARG A 641 7.40 -1.46 -32.03
N LEU A 642 6.27 -1.76 -32.68
CA LEU A 642 5.53 -2.99 -32.44
C LEU A 642 6.23 -4.19 -33.11
N SER A 643 6.48 -5.24 -32.34
CA SER A 643 7.03 -6.50 -32.83
C SER A 643 6.02 -7.25 -33.69
N GLU A 644 6.48 -7.85 -34.80
CA GLU A 644 5.68 -8.76 -35.61
C GLU A 644 5.23 -10.00 -34.84
N THR A 645 6.01 -10.43 -33.85
CA THR A 645 5.79 -11.70 -33.14
C THR A 645 4.75 -11.58 -32.04
N TYR A 646 4.89 -10.61 -31.12
CA TYR A 646 4.09 -10.59 -29.90
C TYR A 646 3.50 -9.23 -29.50
N GLY A 647 3.76 -8.17 -30.24
CA GLY A 647 3.37 -6.82 -29.87
C GLY A 647 4.33 -6.19 -28.83
N PHE A 648 5.56 -6.71 -28.75
CA PHE A 648 6.60 -6.10 -27.94
C PHE A 648 7.41 -5.13 -28.77
N GLY A 649 7.83 -4.05 -28.17
CA GLY A 649 8.75 -3.07 -28.75
C GLY A 649 10.11 -3.08 -28.05
N ASN A 650 10.95 -2.15 -28.43
CA ASN A 650 12.22 -1.89 -27.77
C ASN A 650 12.00 -1.02 -26.53
N GLY A 651 12.88 -1.11 -25.56
CA GLY A 651 12.86 -0.30 -24.36
C GLY A 651 14.24 -0.05 -23.82
N ARG A 652 14.33 0.94 -22.94
CA ARG A 652 15.53 1.24 -22.19
C ARG A 652 15.42 0.67 -20.79
N PHE A 653 16.43 -0.07 -20.37
CA PHE A 653 16.53 -0.61 -19.03
C PHE A 653 17.58 0.19 -18.26
N LEU A 654 17.30 0.50 -17.03
CA LEU A 654 18.27 1.04 -16.09
C LEU A 654 18.69 -0.09 -15.17
N SER A 655 19.99 -0.32 -15.08
CA SER A 655 20.57 -1.23 -14.10
C SER A 655 20.58 -0.58 -12.71
N GLU A 656 20.79 -1.39 -11.66
CA GLU A 656 20.85 -0.90 -10.28
C GLU A 656 21.95 0.15 -10.05
N ASP A 657 23.00 0.15 -10.89
CA ASP A 657 24.05 1.16 -10.83
C ASP A 657 23.66 2.51 -11.47
N GLY A 658 22.44 2.62 -11.99
CA GLY A 658 21.93 3.84 -12.62
C GLY A 658 22.46 4.11 -14.03
N GLU A 659 23.29 3.21 -14.58
CA GLU A 659 23.71 3.28 -15.97
C GLU A 659 22.65 2.63 -16.87
N GLY A 660 22.02 3.42 -17.72
CA GLY A 660 21.01 2.94 -18.64
C GLY A 660 21.60 1.97 -19.67
N VAL A 661 21.08 0.77 -19.68
CA VAL A 661 21.39 -0.24 -20.71
C VAL A 661 20.21 -0.34 -21.67
N VAL A 662 20.44 -0.07 -22.94
CA VAL A 662 19.44 -0.29 -23.98
C VAL A 662 19.46 -1.76 -24.34
N ARG A 663 18.37 -2.47 -24.03
CA ARG A 663 18.14 -3.84 -24.45
C ARG A 663 17.03 -3.85 -25.50
N ASP A 664 17.26 -4.57 -26.57
CA ASP A 664 16.23 -4.77 -27.57
C ASP A 664 15.33 -5.98 -27.22
N LEU A 665 14.29 -6.18 -28.03
CA LEU A 665 13.35 -7.28 -27.85
C LEU A 665 14.02 -8.65 -27.86
N SER A 666 15.15 -8.82 -28.56
CA SER A 666 15.88 -10.10 -28.64
C SER A 666 16.32 -10.62 -27.27
N ALA A 667 16.47 -9.75 -26.28
CA ALA A 667 16.76 -10.16 -24.90
C ALA A 667 15.65 -10.99 -24.26
N PHE A 668 14.44 -10.94 -24.79
CA PHE A 668 13.26 -11.63 -24.28
C PHE A 668 12.74 -12.73 -25.20
N LEU A 669 13.50 -13.08 -26.24
CA LEU A 669 13.19 -14.15 -27.17
C LEU A 669 14.15 -15.35 -26.96
N ASP A 670 13.61 -16.55 -27.14
CA ASP A 670 14.43 -17.76 -27.16
C ASP A 670 15.15 -17.92 -28.54
N SER A 671 15.92 -18.99 -28.67
CA SER A 671 16.64 -19.28 -29.92
C SER A 671 15.75 -19.57 -31.13
N LYS A 672 14.45 -19.73 -30.93
CA LYS A 672 13.44 -19.93 -31.97
C LYS A 672 12.70 -18.64 -32.30
N GLY A 673 13.01 -17.53 -31.60
CA GLY A 673 12.31 -16.25 -31.72
C GLY A 673 10.96 -16.21 -30.98
N GLU A 674 10.72 -17.14 -30.05
CA GLU A 674 9.51 -17.12 -29.22
C GLU A 674 9.76 -16.36 -27.92
N LEU A 675 8.72 -15.69 -27.42
CA LEU A 675 8.79 -14.92 -26.17
C LEU A 675 9.15 -15.82 -24.99
N ILE A 676 10.18 -15.43 -24.24
CA ILE A 676 10.49 -16.05 -22.96
C ILE A 676 9.47 -15.57 -21.94
N GLY A 677 8.53 -16.44 -21.59
CA GLY A 677 7.50 -16.14 -20.62
C GLY A 677 6.09 -16.36 -21.14
N GLU A 678 5.13 -16.02 -20.31
CA GLU A 678 3.74 -16.31 -20.56
C GLU A 678 2.80 -15.31 -19.87
N PHE A 679 1.54 -15.34 -20.26
CA PHE A 679 0.47 -14.58 -19.65
C PHE A 679 -0.19 -15.43 -18.56
N PRO A 680 0.12 -15.20 -17.27
CA PRO A 680 -0.27 -16.14 -16.21
C PRO A 680 -1.71 -15.98 -15.76
N HIS A 681 -2.36 -14.88 -16.08
CA HIS A 681 -3.75 -14.66 -15.73
C HIS A 681 -4.69 -15.26 -16.78
N PRO A 682 -5.80 -15.88 -16.37
CA PRO A 682 -6.88 -16.25 -17.29
C PRO A 682 -7.33 -15.04 -18.14
N GLU A 683 -7.79 -15.31 -19.35
CA GLU A 683 -8.36 -14.29 -20.25
C GLU A 683 -7.36 -13.19 -20.70
N THR A 684 -6.07 -13.37 -20.40
CA THR A 684 -5.01 -12.49 -20.88
C THR A 684 -4.13 -13.20 -21.90
N GLY A 685 -3.45 -12.44 -22.75
CA GLY A 685 -2.62 -13.06 -23.78
C GLY A 685 -1.86 -12.05 -24.63
N PRO A 686 -1.08 -12.53 -25.60
CA PRO A 686 -0.46 -11.66 -26.59
C PRO A 686 -1.53 -10.98 -27.46
N VAL A 687 -1.17 -9.87 -28.06
CA VAL A 687 -2.04 -9.21 -29.06
C VAL A 687 -2.29 -10.19 -30.21
N PRO A 688 -3.54 -10.48 -30.60
CA PRO A 688 -3.86 -11.41 -31.68
C PRO A 688 -3.14 -11.04 -32.98
N ALA A 689 -2.68 -12.07 -33.72
CA ALA A 689 -1.93 -11.88 -34.96
C ALA A 689 -2.64 -10.99 -35.97
N GLU A 690 -3.96 -11.12 -36.09
CA GLU A 690 -4.78 -10.29 -36.98
C GLU A 690 -4.68 -8.79 -36.61
N LEU A 691 -4.78 -8.46 -35.34
CA LEU A 691 -4.69 -7.06 -34.86
C LEU A 691 -3.26 -6.52 -35.07
N ARG A 692 -2.23 -7.33 -34.79
CA ARG A 692 -0.84 -6.93 -35.06
C ARG A 692 -0.60 -6.67 -36.54
N GLN A 693 -1.04 -7.59 -37.40
CA GLN A 693 -0.88 -7.45 -38.84
C GLN A 693 -1.62 -6.23 -39.38
N ARG A 694 -2.83 -5.95 -38.87
CA ARG A 694 -3.56 -4.74 -39.21
C ARG A 694 -2.78 -3.49 -38.81
N ALA A 695 -2.24 -3.44 -37.62
CA ALA A 695 -1.43 -2.30 -37.16
C ALA A 695 -0.18 -2.11 -38.03
N LEU A 696 0.56 -3.20 -38.31
CA LEU A 696 1.80 -3.16 -39.10
C LEU A 696 1.60 -2.91 -40.58
N SER A 697 0.40 -3.16 -41.12
CA SER A 697 0.05 -2.87 -42.53
C SER A 697 -0.56 -1.49 -42.74
N THR A 698 -0.88 -0.75 -41.69
CA THR A 698 -1.47 0.58 -41.75
C THR A 698 -0.38 1.65 -41.60
N GLU A 699 0.04 2.25 -42.71
CA GLU A 699 1.00 3.35 -42.71
C GLU A 699 0.39 4.65 -42.25
N VAL A 700 1.08 5.35 -41.34
CA VAL A 700 0.63 6.63 -40.75
C VAL A 700 1.58 7.77 -41.07
N VAL A 701 1.09 9.00 -40.96
CA VAL A 701 1.91 10.20 -40.88
C VAL A 701 1.95 10.59 -39.40
N PRO A 702 3.13 10.51 -38.73
CA PRO A 702 3.18 10.86 -37.33
C PRO A 702 2.89 12.36 -37.17
N HIS A 703 2.11 12.68 -36.13
CA HIS A 703 1.96 14.07 -35.75
C HIS A 703 3.31 14.62 -35.22
N PRO A 704 3.61 15.91 -35.44
CA PRO A 704 4.80 16.51 -34.86
C PRO A 704 4.79 16.24 -33.37
N ARG A 705 5.85 15.62 -32.86
CA ARG A 705 5.97 15.35 -31.43
C ARG A 705 5.90 16.69 -30.70
N GLN A 706 4.82 16.92 -29.96
CA GLN A 706 4.89 17.92 -28.91
C GLN A 706 6.00 17.45 -27.98
N GLN A 707 7.01 18.27 -27.76
CA GLN A 707 8.08 17.96 -26.82
C GLN A 707 7.43 17.61 -25.47
N ARG A 708 7.75 16.44 -25.01
CA ARG A 708 7.29 15.94 -23.70
C ARG A 708 7.92 16.78 -22.62
#